data_0564db96ed77208abbff00e70a3e626a
#
_entry.id   0564db96ed77208abbff00e70a3e626a
#
_cell.length_a   1.000
_cell.length_b   1.000
_cell.length_c   1.000
_cell.angle_alpha   90.00
_cell.angle_beta   90.00
_cell.angle_gamma   90.00
#
_symmetry.space_group_name_H-M   'P 1'
#
loop_
_entity.id
_entity.type
_entity.pdbx_description
1 polymer ?
#
loop_
_entity_poly.entity_id
_entity_poly.type
_entity_poly.pdbx_seq_one_letter_code
_entity_poly.pdbx_strand_id
1 'polypeptide(L)'
;MVKTKVIIESVHAGKMQVKGKFLYCGEEKFYVKGVTYGTFKPNEDGEHFPCSGLVEKDFEMMSLHGINAVRTYTVPPVFLLDMAEKYRLKVMVGLPWEQHITFLDDAPKKNDIIKRVKANVLQCEKHSAILCYTIGNEIPAPIVRWYGKKRIEHFLKQLYNAVKEIDNAALVTYVNYPTTEYLDLGFLDFDCFNVYLETAEKLSKYLSRLHNLSGDRPLVLAEIGLDSYRNGVQKQAEILVWQIETIFEKGCAGMFVFAWTDEWWRGGFDIEDWDFGLVDRQRNPKPALQAVSTKMEQIPFSTKKTVPSVTVVVCTYNGSATIKECIEGILKLDYLNFDVVVVNDGSTDNIAEIINAYPVKLISTPNRGLSSARNTGMYHATGEIIAYIDDDAYPDPQWLSYLAYAYTHSDHGCIGGPNIAPYDEGFISTCVANAPGGPVHVLLSDEIAEHVPGCNMSFRKDALMAIGGFDPTYCTAGDDVDTCWRIQASGRTIGFHPSALVWHRRRNSFKAYWKQQKGYGKAEALLEAKWPEKYNSLGHLTWAGRIYGNGFTLPLKLKKDRIFHGTWGNALFQSVYQPTGSFINSIPLMPEWYLLSAVLCFLGCMGFLWSPLLWCLPAFALSVIIVILQAAVSAKKNSALPPRLQKKYKYHLMIVVLHMVQPVARLYGRFTNGLTPWRKRGAGLHTKFLFVTGSRVFSYWSETWRSTEEWLTMIEQNLLALRTRIKKGDVFDNWDIQVKTGLFAKSRCLLTVEEHGAGKEYLKLKCRPVFSVVAFFLPAAFLTLSVLAGFQQQWIVVGITGLAGLILLLNVFVATATSLNNLYSAFNRLAEMETVNGSKPLVKTAGKPVKSIPLNGVVLKKKKKIAITVE
;
A
#
# COMPACT_ATOMS: atom_id res chain seq x y z
N MET A 1 44.08 27.64 -23.69
CA MET A 1 44.38 26.46 -22.84
C MET A 1 44.29 26.91 -21.39
N VAL A 2 43.15 26.76 -20.77
CA VAL A 2 42.96 26.93 -19.34
C VAL A 2 42.76 25.54 -18.76
N LYS A 3 43.79 25.06 -18.06
CA LYS A 3 43.73 23.81 -17.30
C LYS A 3 42.83 24.03 -16.10
N THR A 4 41.56 23.68 -16.19
CA THR A 4 40.67 23.54 -15.04
C THR A 4 41.09 22.27 -14.32
N LYS A 5 41.81 22.42 -13.22
CA LYS A 5 42.15 21.35 -12.29
C LYS A 5 40.84 21.02 -11.55
N VAL A 6 40.12 20.01 -12.05
CA VAL A 6 39.00 19.43 -11.30
C VAL A 6 39.62 18.74 -10.09
N ILE A 7 39.36 19.28 -8.91
CA ILE A 7 39.64 18.63 -7.63
C ILE A 7 38.59 17.52 -7.53
N ILE A 8 38.96 16.32 -7.93
CA ILE A 8 38.12 15.12 -7.75
C ILE A 8 38.49 14.56 -6.38
N GLU A 9 37.76 15.00 -5.35
CA GLU A 9 37.82 14.35 -4.05
C GLU A 9 37.40 12.88 -4.16
N SER A 10 37.93 12.05 -3.26
CA SER A 10 37.84 10.61 -3.20
C SER A 10 36.40 10.11 -2.85
N VAL A 11 35.48 10.28 -3.78
CA VAL A 11 34.01 10.08 -3.55
C VAL A 11 33.57 8.62 -3.40
N HIS A 12 34.40 7.60 -3.68
CA HIS A 12 33.93 6.20 -3.69
C HIS A 12 34.78 5.21 -2.84
N ALA A 13 35.45 5.67 -1.82
CA ALA A 13 36.22 4.83 -0.90
C ALA A 13 35.35 4.31 0.28
N GLY A 14 34.21 3.67 0.01
CA GLY A 14 33.29 3.15 1.02
C GLY A 14 32.75 1.76 0.70
N LYS A 15 32.36 1.03 1.75
CA LYS A 15 31.66 -0.24 1.59
C LYS A 15 30.22 -0.01 1.10
N MET A 16 29.78 -0.82 0.16
CA MET A 16 28.42 -0.76 -0.36
C MET A 16 27.39 -1.19 0.72
N GLN A 17 26.32 -0.45 0.85
CA GLN A 17 25.25 -0.71 1.81
C GLN A 17 23.88 -0.31 1.26
N VAL A 18 22.82 -0.87 1.83
CA VAL A 18 21.45 -0.52 1.55
C VAL A 18 20.92 0.41 2.63
N LYS A 19 20.37 1.56 2.22
CA LYS A 19 19.61 2.44 3.11
C LYS A 19 18.26 2.75 2.45
N GLY A 20 17.18 2.17 3.00
CA GLY A 20 15.85 2.27 2.41
C GLY A 20 15.80 1.76 0.97
N LYS A 21 15.32 2.59 0.07
CA LYS A 21 15.13 2.25 -1.35
C LYS A 21 16.36 2.48 -2.23
N PHE A 22 17.52 2.82 -1.64
CA PHE A 22 18.70 3.18 -2.42
C PHE A 22 19.96 2.45 -1.93
N LEU A 23 20.96 2.39 -2.83
CA LEU A 23 22.29 1.94 -2.53
C LEU A 23 23.17 3.12 -2.11
N TYR A 24 24.13 2.87 -1.23
CA TYR A 24 25.06 3.85 -0.73
C TYR A 24 26.49 3.30 -0.76
N CYS A 25 27.44 4.15 -1.10
CA CYS A 25 28.87 3.92 -0.91
C CYS A 25 29.34 4.82 0.23
N GLY A 26 29.57 4.23 1.41
CA GLY A 26 29.73 5.05 2.62
C GLY A 26 28.44 5.80 2.96
N GLU A 27 28.54 7.14 3.05
CA GLU A 27 27.38 8.01 3.32
C GLU A 27 26.73 8.60 2.05
N GLU A 28 27.34 8.39 0.87
CA GLU A 28 26.84 8.94 -0.38
C GLU A 28 25.92 7.96 -1.11
N LYS A 29 24.80 8.48 -1.62
CA LYS A 29 23.88 7.71 -2.44
C LYS A 29 24.55 7.30 -3.75
N PHE A 30 24.47 6.01 -4.07
CA PHE A 30 25.08 5.43 -5.25
C PHE A 30 24.01 4.94 -6.22
N TYR A 31 23.81 5.69 -7.30
CA TYR A 31 22.98 5.23 -8.42
C TYR A 31 23.82 4.34 -9.34
N VAL A 32 23.40 3.11 -9.54
CA VAL A 32 24.10 2.18 -10.43
C VAL A 32 23.86 2.60 -11.90
N LYS A 33 24.91 3.01 -12.58
CA LYS A 33 24.98 3.34 -14.00
C LYS A 33 25.85 2.28 -14.67
N GLY A 34 25.26 1.10 -14.88
CA GLY A 34 26.02 -0.08 -15.19
C GLY A 34 25.93 -0.54 -16.64
N VAL A 35 26.83 -1.44 -17.00
CA VAL A 35 26.82 -2.18 -18.25
C VAL A 35 27.23 -3.63 -18.01
N THR A 36 26.65 -4.57 -18.76
CA THR A 36 27.03 -5.98 -18.72
C THR A 36 28.35 -6.20 -19.48
N TYR A 37 29.29 -6.94 -18.87
CA TYR A 37 30.61 -7.24 -19.43
C TYR A 37 30.84 -8.76 -19.54
N GLY A 38 30.83 -9.27 -20.74
CA GLY A 38 30.90 -10.69 -21.07
C GLY A 38 29.49 -11.33 -21.06
N THR A 39 29.33 -12.60 -21.42
CA THR A 39 30.34 -13.65 -21.42
C THR A 39 31.22 -13.60 -22.67
N PHE A 40 32.49 -13.84 -22.53
CA PHE A 40 33.48 -13.92 -23.63
C PHE A 40 33.88 -15.36 -23.87
N LYS A 41 34.45 -15.64 -25.08
CA LYS A 41 35.03 -16.91 -25.42
C LYS A 41 36.21 -17.22 -24.49
N PRO A 42 36.25 -18.38 -23.83
CA PRO A 42 37.37 -18.76 -22.99
C PRO A 42 38.68 -18.74 -23.75
N ASN A 43 39.76 -18.27 -23.13
CA ASN A 43 41.11 -18.36 -23.63
C ASN A 43 41.66 -19.83 -23.49
N GLU A 44 42.90 -20.05 -23.87
CA GLU A 44 43.55 -21.38 -23.77
C GLU A 44 43.66 -21.87 -22.32
N ASP A 45 43.73 -20.97 -21.38
CA ASP A 45 43.80 -21.26 -19.94
C ASP A 45 42.39 -21.47 -19.30
N GLY A 46 41.32 -21.33 -20.09
CA GLY A 46 39.94 -21.48 -19.65
C GLY A 46 39.35 -20.23 -18.95
N GLU A 47 40.02 -19.10 -19.01
CA GLU A 47 39.52 -17.84 -18.49
C GLU A 47 38.48 -17.19 -19.40
N HIS A 48 37.35 -16.77 -18.86
CA HIS A 48 36.20 -16.20 -19.58
C HIS A 48 36.26 -14.68 -19.72
N PHE A 49 37.45 -14.08 -19.69
CA PHE A 49 37.61 -12.63 -19.80
C PHE A 49 38.74 -12.28 -20.78
N PRO A 50 38.67 -11.12 -21.45
CA PRO A 50 39.72 -10.65 -22.31
C PRO A 50 41.05 -10.44 -21.57
N CYS A 51 42.14 -10.33 -22.32
CA CYS A 51 43.46 -9.99 -21.75
C CYS A 51 43.41 -8.63 -21.03
N SER A 52 44.27 -8.44 -20.04
CA SER A 52 44.31 -7.25 -19.17
C SER A 52 44.39 -5.93 -19.94
N GLY A 53 45.12 -5.89 -21.07
CA GLY A 53 45.20 -4.66 -21.86
C GLY A 53 43.92 -4.28 -22.60
N LEU A 54 43.06 -5.27 -22.96
CA LEU A 54 41.77 -4.99 -23.56
C LEU A 54 40.75 -4.60 -22.48
N VAL A 55 40.76 -5.28 -21.30
CA VAL A 55 39.95 -4.90 -20.12
C VAL A 55 40.28 -3.47 -19.70
N GLU A 56 41.55 -3.09 -19.71
CA GLU A 56 41.94 -1.72 -19.33
C GLU A 56 41.34 -0.67 -20.27
N LYS A 57 41.42 -0.88 -21.59
CA LYS A 57 40.81 0.01 -22.59
C LYS A 57 39.30 0.09 -22.46
N ASP A 58 38.65 -1.05 -22.26
CA ASP A 58 37.20 -1.11 -22.06
C ASP A 58 36.78 -0.32 -20.81
N PHE A 59 37.48 -0.52 -19.67
CA PHE A 59 37.13 0.14 -18.41
C PHE A 59 37.47 1.63 -18.39
N GLU A 60 38.55 2.03 -19.05
CA GLU A 60 38.85 3.44 -19.28
C GLU A 60 37.73 4.09 -20.09
N MET A 61 37.30 3.49 -21.21
CA MET A 61 36.21 4.01 -22.04
C MET A 61 34.89 4.06 -21.27
N MET A 62 34.56 3.04 -20.50
CA MET A 62 33.35 3.04 -19.63
C MET A 62 33.36 4.21 -18.64
N SER A 63 34.48 4.39 -17.94
CA SER A 63 34.64 5.47 -16.95
C SER A 63 34.51 6.86 -17.60
N LEU A 64 35.08 7.07 -18.77
CA LEU A 64 35.00 8.33 -19.53
C LEU A 64 33.54 8.65 -19.96
N HIS A 65 32.72 7.63 -20.15
CA HIS A 65 31.31 7.77 -20.54
C HIS A 65 30.32 7.74 -19.33
N GLY A 66 30.83 7.90 -18.11
CA GLY A 66 30.00 8.02 -16.91
C GLY A 66 29.40 6.70 -16.39
N ILE A 67 29.85 5.56 -16.93
CA ILE A 67 29.55 4.23 -16.38
C ILE A 67 30.33 4.06 -15.08
N ASN A 68 29.65 3.57 -14.03
CA ASN A 68 30.26 3.40 -12.70
C ASN A 68 30.16 1.96 -12.17
N ALA A 69 29.57 1.06 -12.93
CA ALA A 69 29.44 -0.34 -12.55
C ALA A 69 29.49 -1.28 -13.76
N VAL A 70 30.03 -2.48 -13.56
CA VAL A 70 30.00 -3.58 -14.53
C VAL A 70 29.34 -4.79 -13.90
N ARG A 71 28.60 -5.56 -14.70
CA ARG A 71 28.00 -6.83 -14.32
C ARG A 71 28.67 -7.97 -15.06
N THR A 72 29.12 -9.00 -14.33
CA THR A 72 29.67 -10.23 -14.88
C THR A 72 28.76 -11.42 -14.59
N TYR A 73 28.72 -12.42 -15.47
CA TYR A 73 27.95 -13.66 -15.27
C TYR A 73 28.78 -14.77 -14.63
N THR A 74 30.10 -14.62 -14.66
CA THR A 74 31.06 -15.52 -14.04
C THR A 74 31.92 -14.76 -13.05
N VAL A 75 32.64 -15.48 -12.20
CA VAL A 75 33.55 -14.88 -11.23
C VAL A 75 34.71 -14.25 -11.96
N PRO A 76 34.95 -12.94 -11.80
CA PRO A 76 36.07 -12.28 -12.46
C PRO A 76 37.40 -12.63 -11.79
N PRO A 77 38.50 -12.71 -12.56
CA PRO A 77 39.86 -12.82 -11.99
C PRO A 77 40.22 -11.56 -11.22
N VAL A 78 41.18 -11.67 -10.29
CA VAL A 78 41.58 -10.57 -9.42
C VAL A 78 42.03 -9.34 -10.19
N PHE A 79 42.79 -9.54 -11.29
CA PHE A 79 43.26 -8.41 -12.12
C PHE A 79 42.10 -7.54 -12.68
N LEU A 80 40.94 -8.16 -12.98
CA LEU A 80 39.78 -7.41 -13.46
C LEU A 80 39.17 -6.56 -12.32
N LEU A 81 39.16 -7.09 -11.09
CA LEU A 81 38.71 -6.32 -9.92
C LEU A 81 39.66 -5.16 -9.61
N ASP A 82 40.99 -5.39 -9.69
CA ASP A 82 42.00 -4.34 -9.55
C ASP A 82 41.83 -3.25 -10.61
N MET A 83 41.54 -3.67 -11.86
CA MET A 83 41.28 -2.74 -12.95
C MET A 83 39.98 -1.96 -12.74
N ALA A 84 38.94 -2.61 -12.25
CA ALA A 84 37.69 -1.94 -11.89
C ALA A 84 37.91 -0.88 -10.79
N GLU A 85 38.70 -1.20 -9.77
CA GLU A 85 39.08 -0.24 -8.72
C GLU A 85 39.86 0.95 -9.28
N LYS A 86 40.82 0.69 -10.14
CA LYS A 86 41.64 1.71 -10.81
C LYS A 86 40.77 2.73 -11.57
N TYR A 87 39.75 2.26 -12.29
CA TYR A 87 38.83 3.09 -13.06
C TYR A 87 37.55 3.46 -12.31
N ARG A 88 37.50 3.22 -10.97
CA ARG A 88 36.37 3.54 -10.08
C ARG A 88 35.06 2.88 -10.48
N LEU A 89 35.13 1.70 -11.06
CA LEU A 89 33.98 0.87 -11.37
C LEU A 89 33.66 -0.08 -10.20
N LYS A 90 32.40 -0.29 -9.92
CA LYS A 90 31.93 -1.36 -9.03
C LYS A 90 31.50 -2.59 -9.82
N VAL A 91 31.72 -3.79 -9.27
CA VAL A 91 31.45 -5.05 -9.98
C VAL A 91 30.31 -5.82 -9.33
N MET A 92 29.26 -6.08 -10.08
CA MET A 92 28.21 -7.02 -9.74
C MET A 92 28.61 -8.42 -10.19
N VAL A 93 29.03 -9.25 -9.26
CA VAL A 93 29.64 -10.56 -9.54
C VAL A 93 28.58 -11.63 -9.66
N GLY A 94 28.50 -12.30 -10.82
CA GLY A 94 27.69 -13.48 -11.02
C GLY A 94 28.34 -14.73 -10.44
N LEU A 95 27.59 -15.50 -9.65
CA LEU A 95 28.01 -16.80 -9.12
C LEU A 95 27.37 -17.91 -9.96
N PRO A 96 28.12 -18.52 -10.91
CA PRO A 96 27.56 -19.44 -11.88
C PRO A 96 27.24 -20.81 -11.28
N TRP A 97 26.12 -21.38 -11.68
CA TRP A 97 25.71 -22.75 -11.43
C TRP A 97 24.62 -23.18 -12.42
N GLU A 98 24.30 -24.47 -12.46
CA GLU A 98 23.42 -25.08 -13.45
C GLU A 98 21.93 -24.84 -13.17
N GLN A 99 21.47 -23.61 -13.26
CA GLN A 99 20.10 -23.21 -12.91
C GLN A 99 19.03 -23.62 -13.95
N HIS A 100 19.44 -24.03 -15.13
CA HIS A 100 18.58 -24.40 -16.27
C HIS A 100 18.22 -25.89 -16.33
N ILE A 101 18.70 -26.70 -15.37
CA ILE A 101 18.40 -28.13 -15.23
C ILE A 101 17.68 -28.43 -13.93
N THR A 102 17.25 -29.68 -13.70
CA THR A 102 16.62 -30.11 -12.44
C THR A 102 17.66 -30.33 -11.34
N PHE A 103 18.14 -29.24 -10.74
CA PHE A 103 19.29 -29.21 -9.80
C PHE A 103 18.97 -29.62 -8.36
N LEU A 104 17.68 -29.73 -7.97
CA LEU A 104 17.27 -30.14 -6.59
C LEU A 104 16.89 -31.61 -6.47
N ASP A 105 16.91 -32.37 -7.58
CA ASP A 105 16.56 -33.78 -7.56
C ASP A 105 17.74 -34.66 -7.08
N ASP A 106 18.95 -34.10 -7.15
CA ASP A 106 20.21 -34.73 -6.74
C ASP A 106 20.81 -33.97 -5.55
N ALA A 107 20.87 -34.62 -4.38
CA ALA A 107 21.41 -34.03 -3.15
C ALA A 107 22.94 -33.74 -3.25
N PRO A 108 23.80 -34.62 -3.79
CA PRO A 108 25.19 -34.30 -4.12
C PRO A 108 25.36 -33.05 -4.95
N LYS A 109 24.61 -32.89 -6.06
CA LYS A 109 24.68 -31.73 -6.93
C LYS A 109 24.28 -30.44 -6.20
N LYS A 110 23.18 -30.47 -5.43
CA LYS A 110 22.76 -29.35 -4.59
C LYS A 110 23.86 -28.90 -3.62
N ASN A 111 24.52 -29.85 -2.94
CA ASN A 111 25.60 -29.55 -2.00
C ASN A 111 26.86 -29.04 -2.72
N ASP A 112 27.15 -29.56 -3.88
CA ASP A 112 28.25 -29.09 -4.73
C ASP A 112 28.03 -27.63 -5.17
N ILE A 113 26.82 -27.25 -5.61
CA ILE A 113 26.49 -25.85 -5.95
C ILE A 113 26.77 -24.92 -4.74
N ILE A 114 26.33 -25.29 -3.54
CA ILE A 114 26.57 -24.49 -2.33
C ILE A 114 28.06 -24.36 -2.05
N LYS A 115 28.83 -25.45 -2.21
CA LYS A 115 30.28 -25.46 -1.99
C LYS A 115 31.01 -24.57 -3.01
N ARG A 116 30.63 -24.65 -4.31
CA ARG A 116 31.20 -23.80 -5.36
C ARG A 116 30.89 -22.32 -5.13
N VAL A 117 29.65 -21.99 -4.74
CA VAL A 117 29.26 -20.61 -4.40
C VAL A 117 30.15 -20.06 -3.29
N LYS A 118 30.41 -20.83 -2.23
CA LYS A 118 31.33 -20.43 -1.15
C LYS A 118 32.76 -20.22 -1.64
N ALA A 119 33.27 -21.13 -2.47
CA ALA A 119 34.63 -21.02 -3.04
C ALA A 119 34.76 -19.79 -3.95
N ASN A 120 33.77 -19.52 -4.78
CA ASN A 120 33.72 -18.36 -5.66
C ASN A 120 33.71 -17.03 -4.89
N VAL A 121 32.99 -16.94 -3.79
CA VAL A 121 32.98 -15.76 -2.93
C VAL A 121 34.35 -15.56 -2.26
N LEU A 122 34.96 -16.63 -1.77
CA LEU A 122 36.31 -16.59 -1.18
C LEU A 122 37.37 -16.06 -2.16
N GLN A 123 37.22 -16.37 -3.45
CA GLN A 123 38.16 -15.88 -4.49
C GLN A 123 38.12 -14.34 -4.63
N CYS A 124 36.98 -13.72 -4.41
CA CYS A 124 36.77 -12.28 -4.57
C CYS A 124 36.62 -11.53 -3.23
N GLU A 125 36.68 -12.25 -2.09
CA GLU A 125 36.32 -11.68 -0.77
C GLU A 125 37.16 -10.43 -0.47
N LYS A 126 36.46 -9.41 0.05
CA LYS A 126 37.00 -8.15 0.54
C LYS A 126 37.57 -7.21 -0.52
N HIS A 127 37.41 -7.51 -1.80
CA HIS A 127 37.82 -6.56 -2.81
C HIS A 127 36.92 -5.32 -2.82
N SER A 128 37.49 -4.13 -2.79
CA SER A 128 36.75 -2.85 -2.68
C SER A 128 35.86 -2.56 -3.89
N ALA A 129 36.20 -3.10 -5.07
CA ALA A 129 35.42 -2.95 -6.29
C ALA A 129 34.09 -3.72 -6.27
N ILE A 130 33.86 -4.66 -5.34
CA ILE A 130 32.62 -5.45 -5.35
C ILE A 130 31.41 -4.61 -4.97
N LEU A 131 30.42 -4.54 -5.88
CA LEU A 131 29.09 -3.99 -5.65
C LEU A 131 28.25 -4.98 -4.85
N CYS A 132 28.09 -6.18 -5.36
CA CYS A 132 27.28 -7.26 -4.80
C CYS A 132 27.59 -8.60 -5.46
N TYR A 133 27.07 -9.68 -4.85
CA TYR A 133 27.02 -11.01 -5.47
C TYR A 133 25.61 -11.36 -5.93
N THR A 134 25.50 -11.96 -7.14
CA THR A 134 24.24 -12.51 -7.64
C THR A 134 24.25 -14.02 -7.52
N ILE A 135 23.31 -14.56 -6.75
CA ILE A 135 23.20 -16.00 -6.46
C ILE A 135 22.45 -16.79 -7.53
N GLY A 136 22.17 -16.19 -8.67
CA GLY A 136 21.54 -16.78 -9.83
C GLY A 136 20.93 -15.74 -10.75
N ASN A 137 20.64 -16.13 -11.98
CA ASN A 137 20.04 -15.31 -13.02
C ASN A 137 18.94 -16.09 -13.75
N GLU A 138 17.69 -15.63 -13.68
CA GLU A 138 16.56 -16.14 -14.46
C GLU A 138 16.41 -17.67 -14.41
N ILE A 139 16.22 -18.27 -13.22
CA ILE A 139 15.85 -19.68 -13.17
C ILE A 139 14.62 -19.90 -14.06
N PRO A 140 14.69 -20.78 -15.09
CA PRO A 140 13.60 -20.92 -16.06
C PRO A 140 12.26 -21.23 -15.38
N ALA A 141 11.19 -20.57 -15.82
CA ALA A 141 9.85 -20.76 -15.27
C ALA A 141 9.38 -22.23 -15.22
N PRO A 142 9.68 -23.09 -16.22
CA PRO A 142 9.40 -24.53 -16.13
C PRO A 142 10.11 -25.21 -14.96
N ILE A 143 11.35 -24.83 -14.63
CA ILE A 143 12.11 -25.36 -13.50
C ILE A 143 11.51 -24.89 -12.18
N VAL A 144 11.15 -23.59 -12.09
CA VAL A 144 10.46 -23.04 -10.91
C VAL A 144 9.13 -23.74 -10.69
N ARG A 145 8.36 -23.97 -11.76
CA ARG A 145 7.07 -24.69 -11.72
C ARG A 145 7.24 -26.15 -11.33
N TRP A 146 8.30 -26.84 -11.79
CA TRP A 146 8.63 -28.23 -11.47
C TRP A 146 8.83 -28.40 -9.96
N TYR A 147 9.66 -27.57 -9.35
CA TYR A 147 9.94 -27.65 -7.91
C TYR A 147 8.90 -26.99 -7.03
N GLY A 148 8.18 -26.02 -7.57
CA GLY A 148 7.27 -25.13 -6.85
C GLY A 148 7.98 -24.01 -6.09
N LYS A 149 7.28 -22.88 -6.00
CA LYS A 149 7.74 -21.62 -5.40
C LYS A 149 8.58 -21.81 -4.12
N LYS A 150 8.05 -22.52 -3.13
CA LYS A 150 8.69 -22.65 -1.80
C LYS A 150 10.03 -23.38 -1.80
N ARG A 151 10.21 -24.38 -2.66
CA ARG A 151 11.49 -25.12 -2.72
C ARG A 151 12.57 -24.26 -3.36
N ILE A 152 12.22 -23.49 -4.40
CA ILE A 152 13.14 -22.54 -5.04
C ILE A 152 13.52 -21.42 -4.07
N GLU A 153 12.56 -20.76 -3.44
CA GLU A 153 12.81 -19.73 -2.41
C GLU A 153 13.72 -20.24 -1.29
N HIS A 154 13.47 -21.46 -0.82
CA HIS A 154 14.30 -22.08 0.23
C HIS A 154 15.74 -22.33 -0.25
N PHE A 155 15.93 -22.79 -1.48
CA PHE A 155 17.25 -23.03 -2.02
C PHE A 155 18.01 -21.72 -2.26
N LEU A 156 17.37 -20.71 -2.85
CA LEU A 156 17.98 -19.39 -2.99
C LEU A 156 18.37 -18.79 -1.65
N LYS A 157 17.57 -19.02 -0.60
CA LYS A 157 17.93 -18.61 0.77
C LYS A 157 19.14 -19.37 1.30
N GLN A 158 19.35 -20.64 0.93
CA GLN A 158 20.55 -21.38 1.30
C GLN A 158 21.80 -20.80 0.61
N LEU A 159 21.70 -20.41 -0.67
CA LEU A 159 22.77 -19.73 -1.39
C LEU A 159 23.08 -18.35 -0.79
N TYR A 160 22.04 -17.56 -0.47
CA TYR A 160 22.20 -16.28 0.24
C TYR A 160 22.97 -16.46 1.55
N ASN A 161 22.59 -17.44 2.36
CA ASN A 161 23.27 -17.71 3.61
C ASN A 161 24.72 -18.16 3.38
N ALA A 162 24.97 -18.96 2.35
CA ALA A 162 26.32 -19.42 2.00
C ALA A 162 27.27 -18.25 1.66
N VAL A 163 26.78 -17.23 0.94
CA VAL A 163 27.54 -16.00 0.71
C VAL A 163 27.77 -15.23 2.02
N LYS A 164 26.72 -15.05 2.82
CA LYS A 164 26.79 -14.31 4.09
C LYS A 164 27.66 -14.98 5.16
N GLU A 165 27.86 -16.30 5.08
CA GLU A 165 28.80 -17.03 5.94
C GLU A 165 30.26 -16.66 5.63
N ILE A 166 30.59 -16.35 4.40
CA ILE A 166 31.93 -15.97 3.95
C ILE A 166 32.15 -14.46 4.11
N ASP A 167 31.24 -13.65 3.56
CA ASP A 167 31.22 -12.19 3.71
C ASP A 167 29.85 -11.71 4.18
N ASN A 168 29.70 -11.57 5.48
CA ASN A 168 28.45 -11.11 6.10
C ASN A 168 28.06 -9.68 5.71
N ALA A 169 29.01 -8.90 5.24
CA ALA A 169 28.79 -7.49 4.89
C ALA A 169 28.55 -7.26 3.39
N ALA A 170 28.85 -8.25 2.53
CA ALA A 170 28.55 -8.15 1.10
C ALA A 170 27.06 -8.04 0.83
N LEU A 171 26.68 -7.26 -0.17
CA LEU A 171 25.30 -7.24 -0.69
C LEU A 171 25.07 -8.46 -1.56
N VAL A 172 23.90 -9.06 -1.43
CA VAL A 172 23.51 -10.28 -2.16
C VAL A 172 22.13 -10.11 -2.77
N THR A 173 22.02 -10.40 -4.06
CA THR A 173 20.78 -10.36 -4.80
C THR A 173 20.61 -11.60 -5.71
N TYR A 174 19.44 -11.73 -6.29
CA TYR A 174 19.09 -12.68 -7.34
C TYR A 174 18.47 -11.91 -8.50
N VAL A 175 18.91 -12.17 -9.72
CA VAL A 175 18.34 -11.52 -10.90
C VAL A 175 17.11 -12.29 -11.34
N ASN A 176 15.96 -11.68 -11.16
CA ASN A 176 14.65 -12.22 -11.52
C ASN A 176 14.20 -11.67 -12.88
N TYR A 177 13.06 -12.14 -13.39
CA TYR A 177 12.44 -11.67 -14.63
C TYR A 177 10.91 -11.80 -14.54
N PRO A 178 10.12 -11.17 -15.44
CA PRO A 178 8.66 -11.09 -15.31
C PRO A 178 7.93 -12.42 -15.16
N THR A 179 8.47 -13.48 -15.76
CA THR A 179 7.85 -14.82 -15.75
C THR A 179 7.88 -15.47 -14.36
N THR A 180 8.83 -15.08 -13.48
CA THR A 180 8.96 -15.61 -12.12
C THR A 180 8.85 -14.52 -11.03
N GLU A 181 8.25 -13.36 -11.34
CA GLU A 181 8.08 -12.25 -10.42
C GLU A 181 7.36 -12.63 -9.11
N TYR A 182 6.59 -13.72 -9.12
CA TYR A 182 5.86 -14.24 -7.97
C TYR A 182 6.71 -14.89 -6.88
N LEU A 183 8.01 -15.06 -7.09
CA LEU A 183 8.94 -15.54 -6.06
C LEU A 183 9.04 -14.51 -4.93
N ASP A 184 8.91 -14.97 -3.69
CA ASP A 184 9.03 -14.14 -2.48
C ASP A 184 10.46 -14.23 -1.96
N LEU A 185 11.28 -13.27 -2.36
CA LEU A 185 12.72 -13.21 -2.08
C LEU A 185 13.06 -12.11 -1.06
N GLY A 186 12.14 -11.83 -0.13
CA GLY A 186 12.28 -10.79 0.88
C GLY A 186 13.50 -10.90 1.82
N PHE A 187 14.30 -11.97 1.70
CA PHE A 187 15.56 -12.15 2.43
C PHE A 187 16.79 -11.54 1.72
N LEU A 188 16.67 -11.18 0.44
CA LEU A 188 17.73 -10.51 -0.33
C LEU A 188 17.94 -9.08 0.15
N ASP A 189 19.15 -8.57 -0.03
CA ASP A 189 19.48 -7.19 0.36
C ASP A 189 18.78 -6.16 -0.54
N PHE A 190 18.60 -6.47 -1.83
CA PHE A 190 17.83 -5.66 -2.77
C PHE A 190 17.27 -6.53 -3.90
N ASP A 191 16.28 -6.03 -4.63
CA ASP A 191 15.66 -6.73 -5.74
C ASP A 191 16.29 -6.34 -7.07
N CYS A 192 16.45 -7.34 -7.94
CA CYS A 192 17.05 -7.18 -9.25
C CYS A 192 16.21 -7.88 -10.32
N PHE A 193 15.98 -7.20 -11.47
CA PHE A 193 15.16 -7.73 -12.56
C PHE A 193 15.79 -7.46 -13.92
N ASN A 194 15.65 -8.43 -14.83
CA ASN A 194 15.85 -8.22 -16.26
C ASN A 194 14.51 -7.83 -16.89
N VAL A 195 14.46 -6.70 -17.60
CA VAL A 195 13.21 -6.19 -18.18
C VAL A 195 13.45 -5.65 -19.59
N TYR A 196 12.87 -6.31 -20.59
CA TYR A 196 12.93 -5.91 -21.99
C TYR A 196 11.53 -5.51 -22.47
N LEU A 197 11.13 -4.27 -22.18
CA LEU A 197 9.87 -3.70 -22.65
C LEU A 197 10.15 -2.56 -23.64
N GLU A 198 9.40 -2.58 -24.73
CA GLU A 198 9.66 -1.75 -25.91
C GLU A 198 8.86 -0.42 -25.93
N THR A 199 8.07 -0.13 -24.89
CA THR A 199 7.37 1.15 -24.77
C THR A 199 7.52 1.73 -23.38
N ALA A 200 7.74 3.06 -23.30
CA ALA A 200 7.94 3.78 -22.06
C ALA A 200 6.75 3.61 -21.09
N GLU A 201 5.52 3.61 -21.62
CA GLU A 201 4.31 3.44 -20.79
C GLU A 201 4.25 2.07 -20.11
N LYS A 202 4.55 0.98 -20.87
CA LYS A 202 4.55 -0.38 -20.30
C LYS A 202 5.67 -0.54 -19.28
N LEU A 203 6.86 0.00 -19.57
CA LEU A 203 7.99 -0.03 -18.64
C LEU A 203 7.64 0.73 -17.35
N SER A 204 7.14 1.95 -17.47
CA SER A 204 6.72 2.78 -16.35
C SER A 204 5.71 2.07 -15.43
N LYS A 205 4.65 1.49 -15.98
CA LYS A 205 3.63 0.73 -15.21
C LYS A 205 4.23 -0.51 -14.54
N TYR A 206 5.12 -1.21 -15.26
CA TYR A 206 5.75 -2.41 -14.70
C TYR A 206 6.74 -2.08 -13.59
N LEU A 207 7.50 -1.00 -13.70
CA LEU A 207 8.38 -0.53 -12.61
C LEU A 207 7.60 -0.16 -11.35
N SER A 208 6.45 0.51 -11.48
CA SER A 208 5.57 0.80 -10.34
C SER A 208 5.11 -0.48 -9.63
N ARG A 209 4.76 -1.53 -10.40
CA ARG A 209 4.46 -2.85 -9.87
C ARG A 209 5.67 -3.48 -9.15
N LEU A 210 6.85 -3.46 -9.76
CA LEU A 210 8.07 -4.02 -9.16
C LEU A 210 8.43 -3.29 -7.87
N HIS A 211 8.28 -1.98 -7.80
CA HIS A 211 8.48 -1.22 -6.57
C HIS A 211 7.56 -1.64 -5.43
N ASN A 212 6.29 -1.97 -5.75
CA ASN A 212 5.34 -2.49 -4.77
C ASN A 212 5.67 -3.92 -4.31
N LEU A 213 6.30 -4.73 -5.18
CA LEU A 213 6.81 -6.06 -4.80
C LEU A 213 8.07 -5.95 -3.94
N SER A 214 8.96 -5.01 -4.25
CA SER A 214 10.22 -4.78 -3.52
C SER A 214 10.00 -4.16 -2.13
N GLY A 215 8.86 -3.48 -1.93
CA GLY A 215 8.56 -2.78 -0.67
C GLY A 215 9.59 -1.69 -0.35
N ASP A 216 10.22 -1.76 0.82
CA ASP A 216 11.20 -0.76 1.27
C ASP A 216 12.63 -1.01 0.75
N ARG A 217 12.86 -2.03 -0.09
CA ARG A 217 14.18 -2.38 -0.61
C ARG A 217 14.47 -1.68 -1.94
N PRO A 218 15.77 -1.47 -2.28
CA PRO A 218 16.16 -0.96 -3.60
C PRO A 218 15.70 -1.88 -4.73
N LEU A 219 15.39 -1.27 -5.87
CA LEU A 219 15.12 -1.96 -7.13
C LEU A 219 16.19 -1.57 -8.14
N VAL A 220 16.87 -2.57 -8.73
CA VAL A 220 17.87 -2.39 -9.78
C VAL A 220 17.44 -3.21 -11.01
N LEU A 221 17.54 -2.64 -12.20
CA LEU A 221 17.37 -3.40 -13.43
C LEU A 221 18.71 -3.97 -13.87
N ALA A 222 18.84 -5.30 -13.84
CA ALA A 222 20.09 -5.97 -14.17
C ALA A 222 20.33 -6.09 -15.67
N GLU A 223 19.28 -6.00 -16.48
CA GLU A 223 19.37 -5.94 -17.94
C GLU A 223 18.26 -5.09 -18.51
N ILE A 224 18.67 -4.13 -19.34
CA ILE A 224 17.83 -3.38 -20.29
C ILE A 224 18.56 -3.29 -21.61
N GLY A 225 17.87 -3.18 -22.71
CA GLY A 225 18.55 -3.07 -24.00
C GLY A 225 17.63 -3.28 -25.18
N LEU A 226 18.20 -3.08 -26.36
CA LEU A 226 17.60 -3.41 -27.65
C LEU A 226 18.69 -3.94 -28.57
N ASP A 227 18.39 -5.01 -29.28
CA ASP A 227 19.25 -5.57 -30.34
C ASP A 227 19.31 -4.65 -31.55
N SER A 228 20.49 -4.14 -31.86
CA SER A 228 20.71 -3.26 -33.01
C SER A 228 20.81 -4.02 -34.36
N TYR A 229 21.11 -5.31 -34.34
CA TYR A 229 21.16 -6.14 -35.56
C TYR A 229 19.81 -6.16 -36.27
N ARG A 230 18.72 -6.34 -35.52
CA ARG A 230 17.34 -6.38 -36.03
C ARG A 230 16.67 -5.03 -36.11
N ASN A 231 17.05 -4.09 -35.24
CA ASN A 231 16.33 -2.81 -35.07
C ASN A 231 17.10 -1.60 -35.58
N GLY A 232 18.40 -1.74 -35.88
CA GLY A 232 19.30 -0.68 -36.30
C GLY A 232 19.88 0.10 -35.12
N VAL A 233 21.09 0.63 -35.30
CA VAL A 233 21.90 1.30 -34.26
C VAL A 233 21.27 2.59 -33.76
N GLN A 234 20.53 3.31 -34.59
CA GLN A 234 19.85 4.55 -34.20
C GLN A 234 18.67 4.26 -33.27
N LYS A 235 17.88 3.24 -33.60
CA LYS A 235 16.75 2.82 -32.77
C LYS A 235 17.19 2.29 -31.42
N GLN A 236 18.32 1.57 -31.38
CA GLN A 236 18.95 1.15 -30.11
C GLN A 236 19.24 2.37 -29.21
N ALA A 237 19.85 3.41 -29.76
CA ALA A 237 20.17 4.63 -29.02
C ALA A 237 18.92 5.33 -28.48
N GLU A 238 17.88 5.50 -29.31
CA GLU A 238 16.61 6.10 -28.92
C GLU A 238 15.92 5.35 -27.77
N ILE A 239 15.86 4.02 -27.88
CA ILE A 239 15.22 3.16 -26.88
C ILE A 239 15.95 3.22 -25.54
N LEU A 240 17.28 3.12 -25.56
CA LEU A 240 18.08 3.19 -24.33
C LEU A 240 17.91 4.52 -23.61
N VAL A 241 17.81 5.64 -24.31
CA VAL A 241 17.60 6.96 -23.70
C VAL A 241 16.32 7.01 -22.86
N TRP A 242 15.17 6.64 -23.43
CA TRP A 242 13.93 6.71 -22.68
C TRP A 242 13.82 5.58 -21.63
N GLN A 243 14.44 4.40 -21.86
CA GLN A 243 14.51 3.35 -20.83
C GLN A 243 15.24 3.86 -19.60
N ILE A 244 16.43 4.44 -19.76
CA ILE A 244 17.22 5.02 -18.67
C ILE A 244 16.42 6.11 -17.97
N GLU A 245 15.82 7.05 -18.70
CA GLU A 245 15.01 8.13 -18.15
C GLU A 245 13.88 7.57 -17.28
N THR A 246 13.08 6.65 -17.84
CA THR A 246 11.95 6.03 -17.13
C THR A 246 12.38 5.33 -15.85
N ILE A 247 13.50 4.61 -15.88
CA ILE A 247 14.01 3.85 -14.73
C ILE A 247 14.34 4.77 -13.56
N PHE A 248 15.06 5.85 -13.81
CA PHE A 248 15.46 6.76 -12.73
C PHE A 248 14.34 7.69 -12.29
N GLU A 249 13.51 8.16 -13.21
CA GLU A 249 12.32 8.95 -12.89
C GLU A 249 11.28 8.17 -12.09
N LYS A 250 11.21 6.84 -12.26
CA LYS A 250 10.42 5.95 -11.40
C LYS A 250 11.12 5.58 -10.09
N GLY A 251 12.37 6.02 -9.90
CA GLY A 251 13.09 5.92 -8.64
C GLY A 251 13.77 4.59 -8.39
N CYS A 252 14.17 3.88 -9.43
CA CYS A 252 15.05 2.71 -9.30
C CYS A 252 16.43 3.14 -8.80
N ALA A 253 17.09 2.27 -8.04
CA ALA A 253 18.44 2.52 -7.52
C ALA A 253 19.53 2.38 -8.60
N GLY A 254 19.17 1.88 -9.77
CA GLY A 254 20.09 1.80 -10.91
C GLY A 254 19.68 0.78 -11.96
N MET A 255 20.54 0.65 -12.95
CA MET A 255 20.37 -0.28 -14.06
C MET A 255 21.71 -0.73 -14.65
N PHE A 256 21.68 -1.81 -15.44
CA PHE A 256 22.76 -2.25 -16.31
C PHE A 256 22.23 -2.35 -17.74
N VAL A 257 22.94 -1.68 -18.68
CA VAL A 257 22.69 -1.85 -20.09
C VAL A 257 23.27 -3.19 -20.53
N PHE A 258 22.50 -3.97 -21.23
CA PHE A 258 22.94 -5.19 -21.90
C PHE A 258 23.18 -4.85 -23.37
N ALA A 259 24.48 -4.77 -23.84
CA ALA A 259 25.71 -5.08 -23.15
C ALA A 259 26.80 -4.05 -23.50
N TRP A 260 28.05 -4.23 -23.03
CA TRP A 260 29.19 -3.38 -23.43
C TRP A 260 29.54 -3.56 -24.91
N THR A 261 29.76 -4.81 -25.31
CA THR A 261 30.16 -5.15 -26.69
C THR A 261 29.18 -6.13 -27.33
N ASP A 262 29.19 -6.22 -28.65
CA ASP A 262 28.44 -7.22 -29.44
C ASP A 262 29.01 -8.63 -29.31
N GLU A 263 30.14 -8.81 -28.67
CA GLU A 263 30.71 -10.14 -28.40
C GLU A 263 29.85 -10.84 -27.31
N TRP A 264 29.40 -12.03 -27.63
CA TRP A 264 28.64 -12.86 -26.71
C TRP A 264 28.91 -14.35 -26.95
N TRP A 265 29.45 -15.01 -25.93
CA TRP A 265 29.72 -16.45 -25.97
C TRP A 265 28.71 -17.21 -25.10
N ARG A 266 28.01 -18.17 -25.69
CA ARG A 266 27.05 -18.98 -24.95
C ARG A 266 26.98 -20.41 -25.49
N GLY A 267 26.97 -21.41 -24.59
CA GLY A 267 26.77 -22.81 -24.97
C GLY A 267 27.84 -23.39 -25.87
N GLY A 268 29.04 -22.82 -25.87
CA GLY A 268 30.15 -23.27 -26.73
C GLY A 268 30.21 -22.55 -28.07
N PHE A 269 29.38 -21.54 -28.32
CA PHE A 269 29.31 -20.83 -29.61
C PHE A 269 29.35 -19.31 -29.41
N ASP A 270 29.98 -18.62 -30.37
CA ASP A 270 29.80 -17.18 -30.53
C ASP A 270 28.39 -16.91 -31.06
N ILE A 271 27.67 -15.96 -30.41
CA ILE A 271 26.37 -15.53 -30.87
C ILE A 271 26.56 -14.35 -31.82
N GLU A 272 26.32 -14.56 -33.10
CA GLU A 272 26.58 -13.57 -34.14
C GLU A 272 25.31 -12.93 -34.72
N ASP A 273 24.12 -13.40 -34.28
CA ASP A 273 22.82 -12.99 -34.80
C ASP A 273 22.10 -11.97 -33.94
N TRP A 274 22.79 -11.34 -32.97
CA TRP A 274 22.32 -10.24 -32.16
C TRP A 274 23.45 -9.30 -31.75
N ASP A 275 23.15 -8.00 -31.71
CA ASP A 275 24.12 -6.94 -31.42
C ASP A 275 23.56 -5.96 -30.37
N PHE A 276 23.71 -6.29 -29.09
CA PHE A 276 23.24 -5.45 -27.96
C PHE A 276 24.29 -4.44 -27.47
N GLY A 277 25.53 -4.55 -27.94
CA GLY A 277 26.66 -3.76 -27.46
C GLY A 277 26.46 -2.25 -27.60
N LEU A 278 27.03 -1.49 -26.68
CA LEU A 278 27.27 -0.05 -26.81
C LEU A 278 28.44 0.22 -27.76
N VAL A 279 29.35 -0.72 -27.89
CA VAL A 279 30.43 -0.77 -28.88
C VAL A 279 30.29 -2.06 -29.70
N ASP A 280 30.84 -2.05 -30.90
CA ASP A 280 30.90 -3.23 -31.74
C ASP A 280 31.94 -4.26 -31.26
N ARG A 281 32.10 -5.38 -31.99
CA ARG A 281 33.10 -6.43 -31.67
C ARG A 281 34.54 -5.94 -31.73
N GLN A 282 34.83 -4.88 -32.50
CA GLN A 282 36.14 -4.23 -32.62
C GLN A 282 36.31 -3.06 -31.64
N ARG A 283 35.35 -2.83 -30.72
CA ARG A 283 35.35 -1.70 -29.73
C ARG A 283 35.10 -0.33 -30.36
N ASN A 284 34.56 -0.26 -31.60
CA ASN A 284 34.12 1.03 -32.15
C ASN A 284 32.83 1.47 -31.47
N PRO A 285 32.75 2.73 -31.00
CA PRO A 285 31.56 3.26 -30.37
C PRO A 285 30.34 3.27 -31.32
N LYS A 286 29.21 2.77 -30.87
CA LYS A 286 27.93 2.94 -31.56
C LYS A 286 27.24 4.25 -31.11
N PRO A 287 26.25 4.79 -31.85
CA PRO A 287 25.48 5.96 -31.44
C PRO A 287 24.89 5.80 -30.05
N ALA A 288 24.55 4.58 -29.64
CA ALA A 288 24.05 4.24 -28.31
C ALA A 288 25.00 4.62 -27.17
N LEU A 289 26.32 4.50 -27.34
CA LEU A 289 27.28 4.85 -26.28
C LEU A 289 27.22 6.34 -25.93
N GLN A 290 27.23 7.21 -26.93
CA GLN A 290 27.15 8.66 -26.70
C GLN A 290 25.79 9.07 -26.15
N ALA A 291 24.70 8.46 -26.63
CA ALA A 291 23.35 8.74 -26.14
C ALA A 291 23.19 8.34 -24.66
N VAL A 292 23.67 7.15 -24.29
CA VAL A 292 23.70 6.66 -22.90
C VAL A 292 24.58 7.54 -22.03
N SER A 293 25.79 7.90 -22.45
CA SER A 293 26.68 8.79 -21.72
C SER A 293 26.02 10.12 -21.38
N THR A 294 25.45 10.81 -22.38
CA THR A 294 24.74 12.07 -22.19
C THR A 294 23.57 11.93 -21.21
N LYS A 295 22.88 10.80 -21.23
CA LYS A 295 21.75 10.59 -20.32
C LYS A 295 22.20 10.28 -18.90
N MET A 296 23.29 9.55 -18.72
CA MET A 296 23.87 9.22 -17.41
C MET A 296 24.37 10.46 -16.64
N GLU A 297 24.76 11.53 -17.33
CA GLU A 297 25.11 12.80 -16.70
C GLU A 297 23.89 13.50 -16.05
N GLN A 298 22.70 13.19 -16.49
CA GLN A 298 21.44 13.82 -16.06
C GLN A 298 20.71 13.06 -14.95
N ILE A 299 21.29 11.97 -14.45
CA ILE A 299 20.67 11.11 -13.43
C ILE A 299 20.86 11.71 -12.02
N PRO A 300 19.84 11.62 -11.13
CA PRO A 300 18.50 11.03 -11.37
C PRO A 300 17.54 11.95 -12.12
N PHE A 301 17.78 13.27 -12.12
CA PHE A 301 16.94 14.25 -12.79
C PHE A 301 17.80 15.29 -13.54
N SER A 302 17.30 15.74 -14.68
CA SER A 302 17.93 16.85 -15.40
C SER A 302 17.74 18.16 -14.64
N THR A 303 18.83 18.86 -14.38
CA THR A 303 18.83 20.19 -13.74
C THR A 303 18.24 21.30 -14.61
N LYS A 304 17.95 21.04 -15.89
CA LYS A 304 17.51 22.02 -16.90
C LYS A 304 15.99 22.12 -17.05
N LYS A 305 15.19 21.27 -16.40
CA LYS A 305 13.71 21.33 -16.49
C LYS A 305 13.17 22.43 -15.56
N THR A 306 12.22 23.21 -16.03
CA THR A 306 11.39 24.08 -15.15
C THR A 306 10.67 23.18 -14.14
N VAL A 307 10.90 23.46 -12.87
CA VAL A 307 10.33 22.66 -11.77
C VAL A 307 9.27 23.50 -11.04
N PRO A 308 8.12 22.91 -10.65
CA PRO A 308 7.08 23.62 -9.91
C PRO A 308 7.60 24.15 -8.57
N SER A 309 7.01 25.26 -8.10
CA SER A 309 7.34 25.78 -6.78
C SER A 309 6.70 24.92 -5.70
N VAL A 310 7.47 24.61 -4.64
CA VAL A 310 7.03 23.77 -3.52
C VAL A 310 7.21 24.50 -2.19
N THR A 311 6.16 24.54 -1.36
CA THR A 311 6.31 24.91 0.04
C THR A 311 6.32 23.67 0.90
N VAL A 312 7.40 23.45 1.63
CA VAL A 312 7.47 22.40 2.66
C VAL A 312 6.88 22.93 3.95
N VAL A 313 5.86 22.24 4.48
CA VAL A 313 5.18 22.61 5.72
C VAL A 313 5.49 21.58 6.80
N VAL A 314 6.08 22.05 7.91
CA VAL A 314 6.32 21.27 9.12
C VAL A 314 5.41 21.77 10.22
N CYS A 315 4.59 20.90 10.82
CA CYS A 315 3.77 21.24 11.98
C CYS A 315 4.36 20.60 13.24
N THR A 316 4.52 21.37 14.30
CA THR A 316 5.17 20.90 15.52
C THR A 316 4.43 21.30 16.79
N TYR A 317 4.43 20.39 17.78
CA TYR A 317 3.96 20.63 19.14
C TYR A 317 4.82 19.86 20.15
N ASN A 318 5.65 20.57 20.90
CA ASN A 318 6.63 20.00 21.85
C ASN A 318 7.60 19.02 21.20
N GLY A 319 8.11 19.39 20.01
CA GLY A 319 8.98 18.56 19.16
C GLY A 319 10.46 18.91 19.24
N SER A 320 10.93 19.61 20.28
CA SER A 320 12.33 20.08 20.42
C SER A 320 13.38 18.96 20.27
N ALA A 321 13.03 17.71 20.56
CA ALA A 321 13.92 16.57 20.47
C ALA A 321 14.22 16.12 19.02
N THR A 322 13.35 16.44 18.04
CA THR A 322 13.41 15.91 16.67
C THR A 322 13.45 16.97 15.58
N ILE A 323 12.92 18.16 15.84
CA ILE A 323 12.78 19.24 14.85
C ILE A 323 14.11 19.66 14.20
N LYS A 324 15.20 19.59 14.93
CA LYS A 324 16.53 19.90 14.40
C LYS A 324 16.90 19.00 13.22
N GLU A 325 16.76 17.70 13.38
CA GLU A 325 17.07 16.72 12.33
C GLU A 325 16.12 16.89 11.13
N CYS A 326 14.84 17.18 11.39
CA CYS A 326 13.86 17.46 10.36
C CYS A 326 14.28 18.66 9.49
N ILE A 327 14.58 19.80 10.10
CA ILE A 327 14.98 21.02 9.36
C ILE A 327 16.30 20.79 8.63
N GLU A 328 17.30 20.19 9.26
CA GLU A 328 18.59 19.89 8.62
C GLU A 328 18.44 18.93 7.44
N GLY A 329 17.51 17.98 7.51
CA GLY A 329 17.16 17.10 6.40
C GLY A 329 16.49 17.87 5.24
N ILE A 330 15.57 18.77 5.55
CA ILE A 330 14.89 19.62 4.55
C ILE A 330 15.91 20.54 3.85
N LEU A 331 16.84 21.14 4.59
CA LEU A 331 17.85 22.03 4.01
C LEU A 331 18.90 21.31 3.13
N LYS A 332 18.96 19.97 3.19
CA LYS A 332 19.78 19.11 2.30
C LYS A 332 19.04 18.64 1.05
N LEU A 333 17.81 19.09 0.81
CA LEU A 333 17.04 18.71 -0.37
C LEU A 333 17.73 19.18 -1.66
N ASP A 334 17.84 18.27 -2.61
CA ASP A 334 18.31 18.54 -3.97
C ASP A 334 17.13 19.04 -4.84
N TYR A 335 16.71 20.29 -4.57
CA TYR A 335 15.62 20.94 -5.28
C TYR A 335 15.78 22.46 -5.22
N LEU A 336 15.65 23.14 -6.36
CA LEU A 336 15.99 24.57 -6.46
C LEU A 336 14.86 25.52 -6.07
N ASN A 337 13.61 25.13 -6.25
CA ASN A 337 12.45 26.04 -6.16
C ASN A 337 11.53 25.65 -4.99
N PHE A 338 12.01 25.81 -3.75
CA PHE A 338 11.18 25.56 -2.58
C PHE A 338 11.42 26.57 -1.45
N ASP A 339 10.41 26.69 -0.61
CA ASP A 339 10.45 27.44 0.66
C ASP A 339 9.95 26.56 1.81
N VAL A 340 10.23 26.94 3.05
CA VAL A 340 9.92 26.15 4.24
C VAL A 340 9.12 26.99 5.23
N VAL A 341 7.97 26.46 5.65
CA VAL A 341 7.12 27.04 6.67
C VAL A 341 7.02 26.07 7.85
N VAL A 342 7.47 26.48 9.01
CA VAL A 342 7.31 25.74 10.26
C VAL A 342 6.20 26.36 11.08
N VAL A 343 5.18 25.57 11.42
CA VAL A 343 4.04 26.00 12.25
C VAL A 343 4.18 25.41 13.64
N ASN A 344 4.44 26.26 14.63
CA ASN A 344 4.47 25.92 16.03
C ASN A 344 3.06 26.08 16.63
N ASP A 345 2.39 24.96 16.94
CA ASP A 345 1.03 24.90 17.47
C ASP A 345 1.01 25.07 19.00
N GLY A 346 1.62 26.14 19.49
CA GLY A 346 1.59 26.51 20.92
C GLY A 346 2.44 25.59 21.80
N SER A 347 3.64 25.22 21.36
CA SER A 347 4.59 24.43 22.15
C SER A 347 5.01 25.15 23.42
N THR A 348 5.29 24.39 24.47
CA THR A 348 5.75 24.87 25.79
C THR A 348 7.24 24.59 26.04
N ASP A 349 7.90 23.91 25.09
CA ASP A 349 9.34 23.64 25.07
C ASP A 349 10.13 24.76 24.33
N ASN A 350 11.45 24.60 24.22
CA ASN A 350 12.33 25.57 23.58
C ASN A 350 12.38 25.48 22.03
N ILE A 351 11.38 24.91 21.41
CA ILE A 351 11.38 24.63 19.97
C ILE A 351 11.53 25.90 19.11
N ALA A 352 10.92 27.01 19.54
CA ALA A 352 11.00 28.28 18.81
C ALA A 352 12.44 28.81 18.74
N GLU A 353 13.22 28.67 19.80
CA GLU A 353 14.64 29.04 19.83
C GLU A 353 15.45 28.19 18.84
N ILE A 354 15.19 26.87 18.81
CA ILE A 354 15.86 25.96 17.88
C ILE A 354 15.56 26.36 16.43
N ILE A 355 14.30 26.62 16.10
CA ILE A 355 13.88 26.94 14.73
C ILE A 355 14.44 28.28 14.25
N ASN A 356 14.50 29.28 15.12
CA ASN A 356 15.04 30.60 14.78
C ASN A 356 16.53 30.61 14.40
N ALA A 357 17.27 29.52 14.67
CA ALA A 357 18.63 29.35 14.23
C ALA A 357 18.77 28.96 12.73
N TYR A 358 17.67 28.70 12.04
CA TYR A 358 17.66 28.24 10.66
C TYR A 358 16.93 29.22 9.73
N PRO A 359 17.27 29.25 8.43
CA PRO A 359 16.66 30.15 7.45
C PRO A 359 15.27 29.63 7.00
N VAL A 360 14.35 29.46 7.94
CA VAL A 360 12.98 28.97 7.69
C VAL A 360 11.96 29.93 8.28
N LYS A 361 10.74 29.96 7.70
CA LYS A 361 9.67 30.82 8.18
C LYS A 361 8.96 30.16 9.35
N LEU A 362 9.09 30.71 10.57
CA LEU A 362 8.38 30.26 11.76
C LEU A 362 7.05 31.01 11.91
N ILE A 363 5.97 30.27 12.18
CA ILE A 363 4.64 30.79 12.51
C ILE A 363 4.21 30.15 13.83
N SER A 364 4.03 30.96 14.88
CA SER A 364 3.54 30.48 16.18
C SER A 364 2.06 30.78 16.34
N THR A 365 1.27 29.79 16.74
CA THR A 365 -0.16 29.86 17.00
C THR A 365 -0.49 29.31 18.38
N PRO A 366 -1.61 29.69 19.01
CA PRO A 366 -2.13 28.94 20.14
C PRO A 366 -2.44 27.50 19.74
N ASN A 367 -2.28 26.52 20.66
CA ASN A 367 -2.56 25.13 20.37
C ASN A 367 -4.02 24.90 19.97
N ARG A 368 -4.24 24.52 18.72
CA ARG A 368 -5.55 24.19 18.14
C ARG A 368 -5.58 22.81 17.49
N GLY A 369 -4.48 22.07 17.57
CA GLY A 369 -4.31 20.72 17.03
C GLY A 369 -3.79 20.68 15.60
N LEU A 370 -3.33 19.49 15.20
CA LEU A 370 -2.57 19.24 13.97
C LEU A 370 -3.26 19.76 12.70
N SER A 371 -4.56 19.49 12.52
CA SER A 371 -5.29 19.96 11.33
C SER A 371 -5.30 21.49 11.21
N SER A 372 -5.45 22.20 12.34
CA SER A 372 -5.40 23.67 12.36
C SER A 372 -4.01 24.19 12.02
N ALA A 373 -2.97 23.53 12.55
CA ALA A 373 -1.58 23.86 12.21
C ALA A 373 -1.28 23.64 10.71
N ARG A 374 -1.74 22.50 10.13
CA ARG A 374 -1.62 22.22 8.70
C ARG A 374 -2.35 23.26 7.84
N ASN A 375 -3.54 23.69 8.24
CA ASN A 375 -4.26 24.78 7.57
C ASN A 375 -3.51 26.10 7.65
N THR A 376 -2.93 26.44 8.81
CA THR A 376 -2.08 27.62 8.94
C THR A 376 -0.92 27.56 7.95
N GLY A 377 -0.24 26.42 7.84
CA GLY A 377 0.80 26.19 6.85
C GLY A 377 0.31 26.38 5.42
N MET A 378 -0.86 25.81 5.07
CA MET A 378 -1.48 25.97 3.75
C MET A 378 -1.73 27.42 3.36
N TYR A 379 -2.25 28.24 4.29
CA TYR A 379 -2.52 29.65 4.02
C TYR A 379 -1.25 30.49 3.82
N HIS A 380 -0.16 30.10 4.47
CA HIS A 380 1.12 30.77 4.37
C HIS A 380 2.07 30.20 3.29
N ALA A 381 1.71 29.10 2.68
CA ALA A 381 2.46 28.50 1.59
C ALA A 381 2.39 29.38 0.33
N THR A 382 3.54 29.56 -0.35
CA THR A 382 3.67 30.32 -1.59
C THR A 382 3.68 29.43 -2.83
N GLY A 383 4.14 28.18 -2.67
CA GLY A 383 4.31 27.21 -3.74
C GLY A 383 3.00 26.71 -4.36
N GLU A 384 3.08 26.27 -5.61
CA GLU A 384 1.99 25.56 -6.30
C GLU A 384 1.68 24.22 -5.67
N ILE A 385 2.70 23.58 -5.08
CA ILE A 385 2.62 22.31 -4.35
C ILE A 385 2.92 22.59 -2.88
N ILE A 386 2.12 22.00 -1.98
CA ILE A 386 2.37 22.02 -0.54
C ILE A 386 2.74 20.60 -0.12
N ALA A 387 3.96 20.44 0.40
CA ALA A 387 4.47 19.15 0.88
C ALA A 387 4.53 19.15 2.41
N TYR A 388 3.75 18.26 3.05
CA TYR A 388 3.73 18.11 4.50
C TYR A 388 4.67 17.00 4.97
N ILE A 389 5.41 17.29 6.02
CA ILE A 389 6.26 16.34 6.73
C ILE A 389 6.14 16.57 8.25
N ASP A 390 6.15 15.50 9.03
CA ASP A 390 6.07 15.58 10.49
C ASP A 390 7.43 16.01 11.09
N ASP A 391 7.42 16.62 12.27
CA ASP A 391 8.61 17.12 12.97
C ASP A 391 9.54 16.01 13.52
N ASP A 392 9.07 14.76 13.53
CA ASP A 392 9.85 13.56 13.85
C ASP A 392 10.24 12.75 12.60
N ALA A 393 10.28 13.44 11.44
CA ALA A 393 10.66 12.86 10.17
C ALA A 393 11.65 13.76 9.42
N TYR A 394 12.45 13.18 8.52
CA TYR A 394 13.32 13.92 7.60
C TYR A 394 13.27 13.33 6.21
N PRO A 395 13.32 14.17 5.14
CA PRO A 395 13.17 13.70 3.77
C PRO A 395 14.48 13.12 3.23
N ASP A 396 14.34 12.26 2.21
CA ASP A 396 15.45 11.89 1.33
C ASP A 396 15.83 13.08 0.43
N PRO A 397 17.11 13.28 0.08
CA PRO A 397 17.54 14.43 -0.72
C PRO A 397 16.76 14.67 -2.01
N GLN A 398 16.29 13.65 -2.70
CA GLN A 398 15.52 13.76 -3.93
C GLN A 398 13.99 13.70 -3.73
N TRP A 399 13.50 13.79 -2.50
CA TRP A 399 12.08 13.71 -2.17
C TRP A 399 11.20 14.65 -3.01
N LEU A 400 11.55 15.94 -3.03
CA LEU A 400 10.81 16.95 -3.81
C LEU A 400 10.93 16.74 -5.31
N SER A 401 12.06 16.25 -5.80
CA SER A 401 12.29 15.97 -7.22
C SER A 401 11.35 14.87 -7.70
N TYR A 402 11.17 13.80 -6.92
CA TYR A 402 10.22 12.73 -7.22
C TYR A 402 8.75 13.18 -7.13
N LEU A 403 8.39 14.01 -6.14
CA LEU A 403 7.05 14.60 -6.05
C LEU A 403 6.75 15.50 -7.24
N ALA A 404 7.69 16.41 -7.57
CA ALA A 404 7.56 17.32 -8.70
C ALA A 404 7.41 16.57 -10.03
N TYR A 405 8.22 15.52 -10.25
CA TYR A 405 8.07 14.65 -11.40
C TYR A 405 6.66 14.06 -11.48
N ALA A 406 6.16 13.49 -10.38
CA ALA A 406 4.83 12.90 -10.36
C ALA A 406 3.71 13.92 -10.64
N TYR A 407 3.82 15.15 -10.13
CA TYR A 407 2.86 16.22 -10.41
C TYR A 407 2.91 16.74 -11.85
N THR A 408 4.09 16.78 -12.47
CA THR A 408 4.22 17.23 -13.86
C THR A 408 3.69 16.21 -14.87
N HIS A 409 3.58 14.93 -14.47
CA HIS A 409 3.12 13.83 -15.34
C HIS A 409 1.74 13.29 -14.95
N SER A 410 1.00 14.00 -14.08
CA SER A 410 -0.35 13.58 -13.67
C SER A 410 -1.20 14.75 -13.19
N ASP A 411 -2.53 14.55 -13.14
CA ASP A 411 -3.51 15.50 -12.60
C ASP A 411 -3.93 15.14 -11.16
N HIS A 412 -3.11 14.37 -10.43
CA HIS A 412 -3.41 14.04 -9.06
C HIS A 412 -3.55 15.29 -8.17
N GLY A 413 -4.57 15.31 -7.33
CA GLY A 413 -4.77 16.37 -6.34
C GLY A 413 -3.87 16.23 -5.11
N CYS A 414 -3.46 15.01 -4.81
CA CYS A 414 -2.56 14.65 -3.72
C CYS A 414 -1.56 13.59 -4.21
N ILE A 415 -0.32 13.65 -3.75
CA ILE A 415 0.70 12.62 -3.99
C ILE A 415 1.44 12.36 -2.68
N GLY A 416 1.68 11.09 -2.38
CA GLY A 416 2.51 10.67 -1.25
C GLY A 416 3.57 9.67 -1.65
N GLY A 417 4.38 9.30 -0.68
CA GLY A 417 5.45 8.32 -0.83
C GLY A 417 5.62 7.45 0.39
N PRO A 418 6.58 6.52 0.38
CA PRO A 418 6.86 5.66 1.51
C PRO A 418 7.46 6.44 2.68
N ASN A 419 7.26 5.91 3.89
CA ASN A 419 7.92 6.39 5.09
C ASN A 419 8.60 5.19 5.76
N ILE A 420 9.91 5.25 5.90
CA ILE A 420 10.74 4.16 6.43
C ILE A 420 11.29 4.59 7.80
N ALA A 421 11.32 3.65 8.76
CA ALA A 421 11.96 3.90 10.05
C ALA A 421 13.49 3.93 9.88
N PRO A 422 14.20 4.90 10.47
CA PRO A 422 15.67 4.85 10.56
C PRO A 422 16.16 3.59 11.25
N TYR A 423 17.37 3.11 10.90
CA TYR A 423 17.84 1.78 11.34
C TYR A 423 18.32 1.71 12.81
N ASP A 424 18.74 2.82 13.41
CA ASP A 424 19.45 2.83 14.71
C ASP A 424 18.64 3.44 15.85
N GLU A 425 17.33 3.25 15.87
CA GLU A 425 16.42 3.85 16.86
C GLU A 425 16.28 3.07 18.17
N GLY A 426 17.01 1.95 18.36
CA GLY A 426 16.94 1.12 19.56
C GLY A 426 15.85 0.05 19.52
N PHE A 427 15.81 -0.78 20.59
CA PHE A 427 15.02 -2.00 20.64
C PHE A 427 13.52 -1.77 20.45
N ILE A 428 12.93 -0.84 21.24
CA ILE A 428 11.47 -0.62 21.20
C ILE A 428 11.03 0.00 19.87
N SER A 429 11.71 1.02 19.37
CA SER A 429 11.40 1.66 18.09
C SER A 429 11.48 0.68 16.93
N THR A 430 12.50 -0.18 16.90
CA THR A 430 12.61 -1.28 15.93
C THR A 430 11.43 -2.25 16.01
N CYS A 431 10.98 -2.60 17.22
CA CYS A 431 9.80 -3.45 17.38
C CYS A 431 8.52 -2.74 16.93
N VAL A 432 8.37 -1.45 17.25
CA VAL A 432 7.21 -0.63 16.83
C VAL A 432 7.17 -0.43 15.31
N ALA A 433 8.32 -0.28 14.66
CA ALA A 433 8.42 -0.21 13.20
C ALA A 433 7.87 -1.47 12.50
N ASN A 434 7.95 -2.61 13.18
CA ASN A 434 7.50 -3.92 12.72
C ASN A 434 6.19 -4.40 13.39
N ALA A 435 5.49 -3.50 14.09
CA ALA A 435 4.23 -3.76 14.77
C ALA A 435 3.05 -3.04 14.07
N PRO A 436 1.80 -3.50 14.24
CA PRO A 436 0.64 -2.88 13.60
C PRO A 436 0.36 -1.45 14.13
N GLY A 437 -0.21 -0.62 13.26
CA GLY A 437 -0.59 0.76 13.59
C GLY A 437 0.49 1.80 13.32
N GLY A 438 1.51 1.46 12.52
CA GLY A 438 2.38 2.44 11.89
C GLY A 438 1.66 3.19 10.75
N PRO A 439 2.24 4.30 10.27
CA PRO A 439 1.73 5.00 9.09
C PRO A 439 1.96 4.14 7.84
N VAL A 440 0.87 3.69 7.22
CA VAL A 440 0.86 2.83 6.04
C VAL A 440 0.10 3.50 4.91
N HIS A 441 0.51 3.24 3.67
CA HIS A 441 -0.25 3.68 2.51
C HIS A 441 -1.16 2.57 2.00
N VAL A 442 -2.25 2.97 1.35
CA VAL A 442 -3.24 2.06 0.77
C VAL A 442 -3.38 2.37 -0.70
N LEU A 443 -3.07 1.40 -1.56
CA LEU A 443 -3.08 1.58 -3.01
C LEU A 443 -4.28 0.87 -3.65
N LEU A 444 -4.98 1.58 -4.54
CA LEU A 444 -6.03 1.05 -5.42
C LEU A 444 -5.44 0.36 -6.64
N SER A 445 -4.33 0.89 -7.15
CA SER A 445 -3.51 0.30 -8.21
C SER A 445 -2.04 0.49 -7.87
N ASP A 446 -1.13 0.10 -8.76
CA ASP A 446 0.31 0.26 -8.50
C ASP A 446 0.79 1.73 -8.41
N GLU A 447 -0.03 2.70 -8.87
CA GLU A 447 0.30 4.13 -8.89
C GLU A 447 -0.75 5.02 -8.19
N ILE A 448 -1.97 4.50 -8.00
CA ILE A 448 -3.08 5.26 -7.43
C ILE A 448 -3.34 4.80 -6.00
N ALA A 449 -3.33 5.75 -5.07
CA ALA A 449 -3.60 5.49 -3.67
C ALA A 449 -5.07 5.77 -3.29
N GLU A 450 -5.57 5.03 -2.31
CA GLU A 450 -6.77 5.39 -1.55
C GLU A 450 -6.40 6.28 -0.37
N HIS A 451 -5.20 6.06 0.21
CA HIS A 451 -4.71 6.80 1.36
C HIS A 451 -3.18 6.88 1.34
N VAL A 452 -2.67 8.04 1.68
CA VAL A 452 -1.26 8.31 1.99
C VAL A 452 -1.15 8.91 3.38
N PRO A 453 -0.15 8.50 4.20
CA PRO A 453 -0.06 8.95 5.58
C PRO A 453 0.45 10.38 5.71
N GLY A 454 -0.01 11.08 6.74
CA GLY A 454 0.25 12.49 6.99
C GLY A 454 1.71 12.89 7.15
N CYS A 455 2.59 11.95 7.48
CA CYS A 455 4.03 12.19 7.59
C CYS A 455 4.76 12.31 6.24
N ASN A 456 4.10 11.96 5.13
CA ASN A 456 4.64 12.05 3.76
C ASN A 456 3.50 12.23 2.76
N MET A 457 2.88 13.40 2.75
CA MET A 457 1.82 13.74 1.81
C MET A 457 2.02 15.13 1.23
N SER A 458 1.66 15.30 -0.03
CA SER A 458 1.70 16.60 -0.70
C SER A 458 0.41 16.84 -1.47
N PHE A 459 0.11 18.10 -1.77
CA PHE A 459 -1.11 18.52 -2.45
C PHE A 459 -0.81 19.59 -3.48
N ARG A 460 -1.55 19.57 -4.60
CA ARG A 460 -1.74 20.82 -5.35
C ARG A 460 -2.48 21.79 -4.46
N LYS A 461 -1.96 23.01 -4.33
CA LYS A 461 -2.53 24.04 -3.46
C LYS A 461 -4.00 24.32 -3.80
N ASP A 462 -4.35 24.42 -5.08
CA ASP A 462 -5.71 24.63 -5.55
C ASP A 462 -6.65 23.48 -5.12
N ALA A 463 -6.19 22.23 -5.21
CA ALA A 463 -6.96 21.05 -4.83
C ALA A 463 -7.26 21.01 -3.33
N LEU A 464 -6.24 21.33 -2.50
CA LEU A 464 -6.41 21.37 -1.05
C LEU A 464 -7.32 22.54 -0.62
N MET A 465 -7.17 23.70 -1.23
CA MET A 465 -8.03 24.85 -0.97
C MET A 465 -9.48 24.61 -1.41
N ALA A 466 -9.69 23.96 -2.55
CA ALA A 466 -11.03 23.65 -3.06
C ALA A 466 -11.86 22.77 -2.10
N ILE A 467 -11.23 21.91 -1.34
CA ILE A 467 -11.90 21.09 -0.31
C ILE A 467 -11.94 21.75 1.07
N GLY A 468 -11.46 23.01 1.19
CA GLY A 468 -11.45 23.77 2.46
C GLY A 468 -10.34 23.37 3.43
N GLY A 469 -9.24 22.76 2.94
CA GLY A 469 -8.11 22.33 3.78
C GLY A 469 -8.42 21.10 4.66
N PHE A 470 -7.73 20.97 5.78
CA PHE A 470 -7.92 19.92 6.79
C PHE A 470 -9.08 20.24 7.73
N ASP A 471 -9.83 19.21 8.15
CA ASP A 471 -10.95 19.39 9.09
C ASP A 471 -10.42 19.54 10.52
N PRO A 472 -10.64 20.70 11.19
CA PRO A 472 -10.14 20.96 12.56
C PRO A 472 -10.66 20.01 13.63
N THR A 473 -11.69 19.23 13.34
CA THR A 473 -12.22 18.21 14.26
C THR A 473 -11.17 17.12 14.58
N TYR A 474 -10.22 16.89 13.67
CA TYR A 474 -9.14 15.93 13.84
C TYR A 474 -7.89 16.60 14.43
N CYS A 475 -7.80 16.63 15.75
CA CYS A 475 -6.71 17.32 16.45
C CYS A 475 -5.38 16.55 16.46
N THR A 476 -5.39 15.21 16.37
CA THR A 476 -4.19 14.39 16.60
C THR A 476 -3.97 13.26 15.58
N ALA A 477 -4.99 12.82 14.89
CA ALA A 477 -4.92 11.74 13.88
C ALA A 477 -6.23 11.66 13.10
N GLY A 478 -6.19 11.06 11.91
CA GLY A 478 -7.34 10.82 11.04
C GLY A 478 -7.63 11.94 10.06
N ASP A 479 -6.94 13.04 10.16
CA ASP A 479 -7.02 14.18 9.25
C ASP A 479 -6.48 13.83 7.85
N ASP A 480 -5.42 13.03 7.77
CA ASP A 480 -4.87 12.48 6.54
C ASP A 480 -5.88 11.59 5.81
N VAL A 481 -6.54 10.69 6.53
CA VAL A 481 -7.58 9.81 5.97
C VAL A 481 -8.77 10.63 5.47
N ASP A 482 -9.28 11.57 6.29
CA ASP A 482 -10.39 12.45 5.94
C ASP A 482 -10.08 13.29 4.69
N THR A 483 -8.89 13.88 4.66
CA THR A 483 -8.45 14.73 3.54
C THR A 483 -8.31 13.92 2.27
N CYS A 484 -7.72 12.71 2.32
CA CYS A 484 -7.65 11.81 1.18
C CYS A 484 -9.05 11.50 0.62
N TRP A 485 -10.02 11.16 1.47
CA TRP A 485 -11.38 10.86 1.01
C TRP A 485 -12.11 12.09 0.46
N ARG A 486 -11.87 13.30 1.00
CA ARG A 486 -12.44 14.53 0.44
C ARG A 486 -11.84 14.90 -0.92
N ILE A 487 -10.55 14.70 -1.13
CA ILE A 487 -9.90 14.83 -2.45
C ILE A 487 -10.55 13.88 -3.45
N GLN A 488 -10.74 12.60 -3.09
CA GLN A 488 -11.43 11.64 -3.96
C GLN A 488 -12.88 12.01 -4.22
N ALA A 489 -13.60 12.49 -3.21
CA ALA A 489 -14.99 12.96 -3.35
C ALA A 489 -15.11 14.20 -4.26
N SER A 490 -14.06 15.01 -4.38
CA SER A 490 -14.00 16.13 -5.34
C SER A 490 -13.73 15.69 -6.80
N GLY A 491 -13.58 14.38 -7.06
CA GLY A 491 -13.31 13.82 -8.39
C GLY A 491 -11.82 13.76 -8.74
N ARG A 492 -10.90 14.17 -7.85
CA ARG A 492 -9.47 14.07 -8.08
C ARG A 492 -8.90 12.75 -7.52
N THR A 493 -7.86 12.25 -8.14
CA THR A 493 -7.15 11.05 -7.71
C THR A 493 -5.99 11.38 -6.77
N ILE A 494 -5.51 10.35 -6.05
CA ILE A 494 -4.33 10.42 -5.20
C ILE A 494 -3.24 9.56 -5.83
N GLY A 495 -2.07 10.14 -6.08
CA GLY A 495 -0.91 9.44 -6.62
C GLY A 495 -0.01 8.89 -5.51
N PHE A 496 0.82 7.93 -5.87
CA PHE A 496 1.86 7.38 -5.02
C PHE A 496 3.16 7.26 -5.81
N HIS A 497 4.24 7.88 -5.31
CA HIS A 497 5.56 7.73 -5.90
C HIS A 497 6.47 6.92 -4.97
N PRO A 498 6.96 5.74 -5.40
CA PRO A 498 7.66 4.79 -4.53
C PRO A 498 9.00 5.27 -4.01
N SER A 499 9.59 6.32 -4.58
CA SER A 499 10.90 6.86 -4.20
C SER A 499 10.85 8.29 -3.66
N ALA A 500 9.66 8.87 -3.52
CA ALA A 500 9.47 10.08 -2.73
C ALA A 500 9.52 9.72 -1.23
N LEU A 501 10.72 9.37 -0.77
CA LEU A 501 10.97 8.74 0.53
C LEU A 501 11.13 9.77 1.65
N VAL A 502 10.51 9.46 2.79
CA VAL A 502 10.70 10.15 4.07
C VAL A 502 11.13 9.14 5.13
N TRP A 503 12.12 9.51 5.90
CA TRP A 503 12.55 8.78 7.09
C TRP A 503 11.74 9.26 8.28
N HIS A 504 11.00 8.38 8.94
CA HIS A 504 10.07 8.75 10.01
C HIS A 504 10.32 7.92 11.26
N ARG A 505 10.65 8.58 12.37
CA ARG A 505 10.96 7.97 13.66
C ARG A 505 9.75 7.27 14.25
N ARG A 506 9.98 6.13 14.88
CA ARG A 506 8.92 5.36 15.54
C ARG A 506 8.90 5.63 17.04
N ARG A 507 7.77 5.35 17.70
CA ARG A 507 7.63 5.55 19.14
C ARG A 507 8.64 4.68 19.89
N ASN A 508 9.39 5.29 20.80
CA ASN A 508 10.52 4.67 21.52
C ASN A 508 10.13 4.02 22.86
N SER A 509 8.86 4.05 23.21
CA SER A 509 8.37 3.46 24.48
C SER A 509 6.99 2.80 24.30
N PHE A 510 6.71 1.77 25.10
CA PHE A 510 5.41 1.10 25.14
C PHE A 510 4.27 2.07 25.50
N LYS A 511 4.51 2.99 26.44
CA LYS A 511 3.53 4.01 26.85
C LYS A 511 3.16 4.96 25.71
N ALA A 512 4.16 5.41 24.94
CA ALA A 512 3.94 6.27 23.77
C ALA A 512 3.18 5.52 22.67
N TYR A 513 3.54 4.25 22.41
CA TYR A 513 2.82 3.40 21.46
C TYR A 513 1.35 3.19 21.88
N TRP A 514 1.08 2.86 23.14
CA TRP A 514 -0.27 2.72 23.66
C TRP A 514 -1.09 4.02 23.48
N LYS A 515 -0.51 5.16 23.85
CA LYS A 515 -1.14 6.48 23.68
C LYS A 515 -1.51 6.76 22.22
N GLN A 516 -0.60 6.46 21.31
CA GLN A 516 -0.80 6.62 19.87
C GLN A 516 -1.94 5.73 19.37
N GLN A 517 -1.94 4.42 19.70
CA GLN A 517 -2.99 3.49 19.26
C GLN A 517 -4.38 3.84 19.84
N LYS A 518 -4.43 4.34 21.07
CA LYS A 518 -5.65 4.90 21.67
C LYS A 518 -6.15 6.13 20.90
N GLY A 519 -5.23 7.02 20.49
CA GLY A 519 -5.53 8.19 19.65
C GLY A 519 -6.12 7.78 18.29
N TYR A 520 -5.57 6.75 17.67
CA TYR A 520 -6.12 6.18 16.41
C TYR A 520 -7.53 5.62 16.62
N GLY A 521 -7.81 4.96 17.75
CA GLY A 521 -9.17 4.52 18.08
C GLY A 521 -10.16 5.68 18.22
N LYS A 522 -9.73 6.82 18.78
CA LYS A 522 -10.52 8.06 18.81
C LYS A 522 -10.77 8.59 17.40
N ALA A 523 -9.73 8.66 16.56
CA ALA A 523 -9.83 9.11 15.18
C ALA A 523 -10.78 8.23 14.35
N GLU A 524 -10.72 6.90 14.52
CA GLU A 524 -11.67 5.97 13.87
C GLU A 524 -13.13 6.25 14.26
N ALA A 525 -13.39 6.66 15.51
CA ALA A 525 -14.74 7.02 15.93
C ALA A 525 -15.25 8.32 15.26
N LEU A 526 -14.38 9.30 15.09
CA LEU A 526 -14.70 10.54 14.38
C LEU A 526 -14.89 10.30 12.86
N LEU A 527 -14.00 9.53 12.27
CA LEU A 527 -14.07 9.17 10.85
C LEU A 527 -15.33 8.35 10.54
N GLU A 528 -15.68 7.36 11.37
CA GLU A 528 -16.90 6.57 11.18
C GLU A 528 -18.17 7.43 11.31
N ALA A 529 -18.15 8.44 12.18
CA ALA A 529 -19.26 9.37 12.30
C ALA A 529 -19.45 10.24 11.06
N LYS A 530 -18.37 10.57 10.34
CA LYS A 530 -18.39 11.37 9.10
C LYS A 530 -18.55 10.51 7.85
N TRP A 531 -17.89 9.33 7.79
CA TRP A 531 -17.81 8.43 6.66
C TRP A 531 -18.29 7.00 7.00
N PRO A 532 -19.57 6.83 7.42
CA PRO A 532 -20.06 5.54 7.90
C PRO A 532 -20.02 4.43 6.84
N GLU A 533 -20.04 4.77 5.54
CA GLU A 533 -19.95 3.83 4.42
C GLU A 533 -18.59 3.16 4.29
N LYS A 534 -17.53 3.80 4.78
CA LYS A 534 -16.15 3.25 4.79
C LYS A 534 -15.93 2.20 5.89
N TYR A 535 -16.91 2.00 6.77
CA TYR A 535 -16.79 1.11 7.93
C TYR A 535 -17.74 -0.09 7.84
N ASN A 536 -17.31 -1.24 8.34
CA ASN A 536 -18.16 -2.43 8.43
C ASN A 536 -19.17 -2.33 9.60
N SER A 537 -20.04 -3.34 9.77
CA SER A 537 -21.09 -3.35 10.79
C SER A 537 -20.57 -3.27 12.22
N LEU A 538 -19.35 -3.78 12.45
CA LEU A 538 -18.68 -3.73 13.76
C LEU A 538 -17.95 -2.40 13.98
N GLY A 539 -17.88 -1.52 12.97
CA GLY A 539 -17.14 -0.26 13.05
C GLY A 539 -15.66 -0.40 12.75
N HIS A 540 -15.28 -1.41 12.02
CA HIS A 540 -13.93 -1.56 11.53
C HIS A 540 -13.80 -0.96 10.13
N LEU A 541 -12.74 -0.19 9.92
CA LEU A 541 -12.44 0.46 8.64
C LEU A 541 -12.22 -0.60 7.55
N THR A 542 -12.81 -0.37 6.39
CA THR A 542 -12.72 -1.25 5.23
C THR A 542 -12.10 -0.48 4.07
N TRP A 543 -10.84 -0.74 3.80
CA TRP A 543 -10.18 -0.18 2.63
C TRP A 543 -10.63 -0.88 1.35
N ALA A 544 -10.79 -0.14 0.27
CA ALA A 544 -11.01 -0.69 -1.07
C ALA A 544 -9.68 -1.18 -1.66
N GLY A 545 -8.59 -0.47 -1.36
CA GLY A 545 -7.26 -0.77 -1.81
C GLY A 545 -6.51 -1.79 -0.93
N ARG A 546 -5.30 -2.14 -1.37
CA ARG A 546 -4.36 -2.99 -0.65
C ARG A 546 -3.45 -2.16 0.25
N ILE A 547 -3.29 -2.60 1.50
CA ILE A 547 -2.36 -2.00 2.47
C ILE A 547 -0.94 -2.45 2.14
N TYR A 548 -0.01 -1.51 2.08
CA TYR A 548 1.43 -1.74 1.92
C TYR A 548 2.19 -1.19 3.12
N GLY A 549 3.33 -1.79 3.42
CA GLY A 549 4.19 -1.48 4.56
C GLY A 549 4.44 -2.68 5.47
N ASN A 550 5.22 -2.47 6.51
CA ASN A 550 5.57 -3.51 7.48
C ASN A 550 4.62 -3.52 8.68
N GLY A 551 4.58 -4.61 9.41
CA GLY A 551 3.95 -4.71 10.73
C GLY A 551 2.44 -4.91 10.75
N PHE A 552 1.71 -4.99 9.63
CA PHE A 552 0.27 -5.29 9.69
C PHE A 552 -0.01 -6.75 10.04
N THR A 553 -1.14 -7.00 10.72
CA THR A 553 -1.54 -8.35 11.13
C THR A 553 -2.11 -9.12 9.94
N LEU A 554 -1.53 -10.28 9.65
CA LEU A 554 -1.95 -11.14 8.55
C LEU A 554 -3.17 -12.01 8.98
N PRO A 555 -4.19 -12.15 8.11
CA PRO A 555 -5.26 -13.12 8.35
C PRO A 555 -4.70 -14.56 8.28
N LEU A 556 -5.25 -15.45 9.08
CA LEU A 556 -4.97 -16.88 8.92
C LEU A 556 -5.55 -17.36 7.60
N LYS A 557 -4.67 -17.68 6.64
CA LYS A 557 -5.09 -18.13 5.30
C LYS A 557 -5.48 -19.60 5.35
N LEU A 558 -6.77 -19.89 5.21
CA LEU A 558 -7.30 -21.25 5.04
C LEU A 558 -7.15 -21.76 3.60
N LYS A 559 -7.09 -20.85 2.62
CA LYS A 559 -6.87 -21.17 1.20
C LYS A 559 -5.47 -20.80 0.77
N LYS A 560 -4.83 -21.65 -0.03
CA LYS A 560 -3.52 -21.38 -0.62
C LYS A 560 -3.65 -20.33 -1.73
N ASP A 561 -2.64 -19.47 -1.87
CA ASP A 561 -2.51 -18.58 -2.99
C ASP A 561 -2.38 -19.41 -4.29
N ARG A 562 -2.97 -18.93 -5.38
CA ARG A 562 -2.86 -19.54 -6.71
C ARG A 562 -1.93 -18.68 -7.56
N ILE A 563 -1.08 -19.34 -8.32
CA ILE A 563 -0.20 -18.68 -9.27
C ILE A 563 -0.82 -18.84 -10.66
N PHE A 564 -0.98 -17.74 -11.36
CA PHE A 564 -1.34 -17.77 -12.79
C PHE A 564 -0.08 -18.05 -13.59
N HIS A 565 -0.04 -19.21 -14.22
CA HIS A 565 1.08 -19.65 -15.08
C HIS A 565 0.75 -19.56 -16.57
N GLY A 566 -0.51 -19.31 -16.94
CA GLY A 566 -1.02 -19.50 -18.29
C GLY A 566 -1.18 -20.97 -18.64
N THR A 567 -1.65 -21.23 -19.87
CA THR A 567 -1.79 -22.60 -20.40
C THR A 567 -0.42 -23.23 -20.47
N TRP A 568 -0.24 -24.36 -19.80
CA TRP A 568 1.02 -25.12 -19.71
C TRP A 568 2.24 -24.35 -19.17
N GLY A 569 2.04 -23.18 -18.58
CA GLY A 569 3.12 -22.35 -18.03
C GLY A 569 3.72 -21.35 -19.02
N ASN A 570 3.03 -21.04 -20.12
CA ASN A 570 3.53 -20.18 -21.19
C ASN A 570 3.30 -18.68 -21.00
N ALA A 571 2.69 -18.26 -19.89
CA ALA A 571 2.48 -16.84 -19.67
C ALA A 571 3.83 -16.12 -19.47
N LEU A 572 4.04 -15.05 -20.23
CA LEU A 572 5.24 -14.20 -20.13
C LEU A 572 5.32 -13.48 -18.79
N PHE A 573 4.16 -13.13 -18.21
CA PHE A 573 4.02 -12.57 -16.88
C PHE A 573 3.21 -13.53 -16.03
N GLN A 574 3.82 -14.03 -14.95
CA GLN A 574 3.16 -14.94 -14.02
C GLN A 574 3.08 -14.29 -12.66
N SER A 575 1.88 -14.25 -12.08
CA SER A 575 1.61 -13.52 -10.86
C SER A 575 0.79 -14.30 -9.84
N VAL A 576 0.86 -13.89 -8.58
CA VAL A 576 0.09 -14.49 -7.49
C VAL A 576 -1.34 -13.95 -7.51
N TYR A 577 -2.30 -14.86 -7.64
CA TYR A 577 -3.71 -14.60 -7.37
C TYR A 577 -4.00 -14.89 -5.90
N GLN A 578 -4.22 -13.85 -5.13
CA GLN A 578 -4.66 -13.97 -3.75
C GLN A 578 -6.19 -14.08 -3.74
N PRO A 579 -6.76 -15.12 -3.11
CA PRO A 579 -8.20 -15.17 -2.94
C PRO A 579 -8.66 -13.97 -2.11
N THR A 580 -9.82 -13.40 -2.47
CA THR A 580 -10.45 -12.35 -1.66
C THR A 580 -10.58 -12.83 -0.22
N GLY A 581 -10.17 -12.01 0.73
CA GLY A 581 -10.21 -12.35 2.15
C GLY A 581 -11.64 -12.72 2.57
N SER A 582 -11.83 -13.93 3.08
CA SER A 582 -13.12 -14.31 3.67
C SER A 582 -13.37 -13.41 4.88
N PHE A 583 -14.60 -12.89 5.00
CA PHE A 583 -15.02 -12.14 6.19
C PHE A 583 -14.73 -12.90 7.48
N ILE A 584 -14.96 -14.24 7.49
CA ILE A 584 -14.70 -15.12 8.64
C ILE A 584 -13.21 -15.06 9.05
N ASN A 585 -12.28 -15.10 8.09
CA ASN A 585 -10.85 -15.02 8.37
C ASN A 585 -10.39 -13.64 8.89
N SER A 586 -11.22 -12.61 8.65
CA SER A 586 -10.96 -11.24 9.09
C SER A 586 -11.52 -10.93 10.49
N ILE A 587 -12.48 -11.74 10.99
CA ILE A 587 -13.09 -11.51 12.30
C ILE A 587 -12.07 -11.47 13.44
N PRO A 588 -11.10 -12.41 13.55
CA PRO A 588 -10.11 -12.38 14.63
C PRO A 588 -9.13 -11.21 14.56
N LEU A 589 -9.08 -10.49 13.42
CA LEU A 589 -8.26 -9.28 13.26
C LEU A 589 -8.95 -8.04 13.82
N MET A 590 -10.25 -8.09 14.02
CA MET A 590 -11.04 -6.95 14.51
C MET A 590 -10.86 -6.79 16.01
N PRO A 591 -10.73 -5.56 16.53
CA PRO A 591 -10.63 -5.31 17.96
C PRO A 591 -11.78 -5.90 18.78
N GLU A 592 -12.96 -6.03 18.17
CA GLU A 592 -14.18 -6.60 18.76
C GLU A 592 -14.05 -8.09 19.11
N TRP A 593 -13.09 -8.81 18.53
CA TRP A 593 -12.78 -10.19 18.90
C TRP A 593 -12.42 -10.33 20.39
N TYR A 594 -11.74 -9.33 20.94
CA TYR A 594 -11.40 -9.29 22.38
C TYR A 594 -12.63 -9.20 23.28
N LEU A 595 -13.72 -8.57 22.79
CA LEU A 595 -15.02 -8.58 23.52
C LEU A 595 -15.63 -9.97 23.53
N LEU A 596 -15.58 -10.68 22.40
CA LEU A 596 -16.04 -12.09 22.35
C LEU A 596 -15.25 -12.94 23.32
N SER A 597 -13.91 -12.79 23.34
CA SER A 597 -13.05 -13.50 24.29
C SER A 597 -13.40 -13.15 25.75
N ALA A 598 -13.66 -11.86 26.06
CA ALA A 598 -14.05 -11.43 27.40
C ALA A 598 -15.41 -12.02 27.82
N VAL A 599 -16.40 -12.09 26.91
CA VAL A 599 -17.70 -12.71 27.16
C VAL A 599 -17.55 -14.20 27.42
N LEU A 600 -16.75 -14.91 26.61
CA LEU A 600 -16.48 -16.34 26.82
C LEU A 600 -15.79 -16.60 28.15
N CYS A 601 -14.83 -15.77 28.53
CA CYS A 601 -14.17 -15.85 29.84
C CYS A 601 -15.17 -15.63 30.99
N PHE A 602 -16.00 -14.60 30.89
CA PHE A 602 -17.02 -14.30 31.90
C PHE A 602 -18.02 -15.44 32.07
N LEU A 603 -18.56 -15.95 30.96
CA LEU A 603 -19.46 -17.12 31.00
C LEU A 603 -18.76 -18.34 31.57
N GLY A 604 -17.52 -18.60 31.20
CA GLY A 604 -16.72 -19.70 31.75
C GLY A 604 -16.50 -19.57 33.25
N CYS A 605 -16.23 -18.35 33.75
CA CYS A 605 -16.14 -18.06 35.18
C CYS A 605 -17.47 -18.28 35.92
N MET A 606 -18.62 -18.11 35.26
CA MET A 606 -19.90 -18.49 35.81
C MET A 606 -20.15 -20.00 35.91
N GLY A 607 -19.20 -20.80 35.41
CA GLY A 607 -19.27 -22.26 35.46
C GLY A 607 -19.31 -22.85 36.89
N PHE A 608 -18.85 -22.09 37.91
CA PHE A 608 -19.05 -22.52 39.31
C PHE A 608 -20.49 -22.30 39.80
N LEU A 609 -21.28 -21.51 39.11
CA LEU A 609 -22.73 -21.41 39.36
C LEU A 609 -23.48 -22.46 38.57
N TRP A 610 -23.02 -22.81 37.40
CA TRP A 610 -23.64 -23.78 36.51
C TRP A 610 -22.59 -24.46 35.61
N SER A 611 -22.30 -25.75 35.91
CA SER A 611 -21.21 -26.51 35.31
C SER A 611 -21.18 -26.57 33.77
N PRO A 612 -22.31 -26.57 33.01
CA PRO A 612 -22.23 -26.49 31.55
C PRO A 612 -21.55 -25.26 31.00
N LEU A 613 -21.51 -24.13 31.72
CA LEU A 613 -20.79 -22.92 31.29
C LEU A 613 -19.28 -23.07 31.29
N LEU A 614 -18.73 -24.10 32.01
CA LEU A 614 -17.30 -24.43 31.93
C LEU A 614 -16.81 -24.71 30.52
N TRP A 615 -17.68 -25.18 29.60
CA TRP A 615 -17.37 -25.35 28.18
C TRP A 615 -17.04 -24.05 27.46
N CYS A 616 -17.37 -22.89 28.01
CA CYS A 616 -16.92 -21.61 27.51
C CYS A 616 -15.40 -21.38 27.72
N LEU A 617 -14.74 -22.05 28.68
CA LEU A 617 -13.29 -21.92 28.94
C LEU A 617 -12.44 -22.49 27.80
N PRO A 618 -12.69 -23.70 27.27
CA PRO A 618 -12.02 -24.17 26.06
C PRO A 618 -12.24 -23.26 24.85
N ALA A 619 -13.45 -22.72 24.68
CA ALA A 619 -13.75 -21.76 23.59
C ALA A 619 -12.99 -20.43 23.79
N PHE A 620 -12.90 -19.95 25.02
CA PHE A 620 -12.06 -18.78 25.38
C PHE A 620 -10.59 -19.07 25.09
N ALA A 621 -10.06 -20.20 25.55
CA ALA A 621 -8.66 -20.58 25.28
C ALA A 621 -8.37 -20.64 23.78
N LEU A 622 -9.27 -21.24 22.99
CA LEU A 622 -9.15 -21.29 21.54
C LEU A 622 -9.16 -19.90 20.92
N SER A 623 -10.03 -18.99 21.40
CA SER A 623 -10.09 -17.60 20.89
C SER A 623 -8.79 -16.83 21.14
N VAL A 624 -8.15 -17.05 22.29
CA VAL A 624 -6.84 -16.44 22.65
C VAL A 624 -5.71 -17.08 21.83
N ILE A 625 -5.70 -18.40 21.68
CA ILE A 625 -4.72 -19.12 20.86
C ILE A 625 -4.72 -18.62 19.42
N ILE A 626 -5.90 -18.38 18.82
CA ILE A 626 -6.03 -17.85 17.46
C ILE A 626 -5.31 -16.49 17.35
N VAL A 627 -5.51 -15.59 18.31
CA VAL A 627 -4.86 -14.26 18.32
C VAL A 627 -3.34 -14.39 18.46
N ILE A 628 -2.88 -15.25 19.36
CA ILE A 628 -1.42 -15.50 19.56
C ILE A 628 -0.80 -16.07 18.29
N LEU A 629 -1.44 -17.05 17.66
CA LEU A 629 -0.95 -17.65 16.41
C LEU A 629 -0.90 -16.61 15.26
N GLN A 630 -1.94 -15.78 15.13
CA GLN A 630 -1.93 -14.70 14.15
C GLN A 630 -0.81 -13.69 14.39
N ALA A 631 -0.62 -13.28 15.65
CA ALA A 631 0.44 -12.37 16.05
C ALA A 631 1.82 -12.97 15.78
N ALA A 632 2.04 -14.25 16.12
CA ALA A 632 3.30 -14.95 15.89
C ALA A 632 3.61 -15.12 14.38
N VAL A 633 2.62 -15.52 13.59
CA VAL A 633 2.77 -15.64 12.13
C VAL A 633 3.06 -14.28 11.51
N SER A 634 2.37 -13.23 11.95
CA SER A 634 2.57 -11.85 11.44
C SER A 634 3.96 -11.33 11.80
N ALA A 635 4.36 -11.47 13.06
CA ALA A 635 5.68 -11.07 13.53
C ALA A 635 6.82 -11.78 12.76
N LYS A 636 6.62 -13.05 12.35
CA LYS A 636 7.63 -13.79 11.59
C LYS A 636 7.67 -13.44 10.10
N LYS A 637 6.50 -13.21 9.49
CA LYS A 637 6.38 -13.04 8.02
C LYS A 637 6.43 -11.58 7.57
N ASN A 638 5.96 -10.65 8.41
CA ASN A 638 5.73 -9.26 8.04
C ASN A 638 6.61 -8.28 8.83
N SER A 639 7.70 -8.76 9.40
CA SER A 639 8.73 -7.93 10.02
C SER A 639 10.00 -7.89 9.19
N ALA A 640 10.45 -6.68 8.88
CA ALA A 640 11.72 -6.40 8.21
C ALA A 640 12.81 -6.13 9.24
N LEU A 641 13.19 -7.15 10.00
CA LEU A 641 14.27 -7.03 10.98
C LEU A 641 15.63 -7.09 10.27
N PRO A 642 16.56 -6.15 10.56
CA PRO A 642 17.89 -6.16 9.97
C PRO A 642 18.60 -7.54 10.14
N PRO A 643 19.29 -8.02 9.10
CA PRO A 643 19.98 -9.32 9.15
C PRO A 643 21.00 -9.42 10.29
N ARG A 644 21.65 -8.33 10.66
CA ARG A 644 22.73 -8.23 11.67
C ARG A 644 22.26 -8.24 13.12
N LEU A 645 20.94 -8.16 13.38
CA LEU A 645 20.43 -8.14 14.77
C LEU A 645 20.74 -9.43 15.51
N GLN A 646 21.42 -9.29 16.65
CA GLN A 646 21.59 -10.39 17.60
C GLN A 646 20.28 -10.65 18.36
N LYS A 647 20.06 -11.90 18.79
CA LYS A 647 18.90 -12.29 19.63
C LYS A 647 17.55 -11.91 19.00
N LYS A 648 17.38 -12.13 17.69
CA LYS A 648 16.13 -11.84 16.93
C LYS A 648 14.86 -12.34 17.61
N TYR A 649 14.93 -13.41 18.41
CA TYR A 649 13.77 -13.95 19.13
C TYR A 649 13.17 -12.94 20.13
N LYS A 650 13.99 -12.07 20.76
CA LYS A 650 13.48 -11.02 21.65
C LYS A 650 12.66 -9.98 20.91
N TYR A 651 13.12 -9.59 19.71
CA TYR A 651 12.37 -8.68 18.85
C TYR A 651 11.06 -9.32 18.41
N HIS A 652 11.06 -10.56 17.93
CA HIS A 652 9.84 -11.27 17.54
C HIS A 652 8.86 -11.38 18.71
N LEU A 653 9.32 -11.72 19.91
CA LEU A 653 8.47 -11.81 21.10
C LEU A 653 7.80 -10.46 21.42
N MET A 654 8.59 -9.37 21.41
CA MET A 654 8.03 -8.03 21.63
C MET A 654 7.06 -7.62 20.54
N ILE A 655 7.35 -7.91 19.27
CA ILE A 655 6.44 -7.65 18.14
C ILE A 655 5.12 -8.42 18.35
N VAL A 656 5.17 -9.69 18.78
CA VAL A 656 3.95 -10.47 19.12
C VAL A 656 3.14 -9.77 20.20
N VAL A 657 3.79 -9.30 21.28
CA VAL A 657 3.12 -8.54 22.34
C VAL A 657 2.46 -7.27 21.79
N LEU A 658 3.16 -6.52 20.95
CA LEU A 658 2.60 -5.30 20.33
C LEU A 658 1.40 -5.61 19.41
N HIS A 659 1.42 -6.72 18.66
CA HIS A 659 0.27 -7.19 17.88
C HIS A 659 -0.95 -7.51 18.74
N MET A 660 -0.76 -8.04 19.94
CA MET A 660 -1.84 -8.35 20.87
C MET A 660 -2.37 -7.09 21.58
N VAL A 661 -1.50 -6.14 21.89
CA VAL A 661 -1.83 -4.92 22.64
C VAL A 661 -2.51 -3.87 21.77
N GLN A 662 -2.12 -3.76 20.50
CA GLN A 662 -2.63 -2.75 19.58
C GLN A 662 -4.16 -2.76 19.45
N PRO A 663 -4.84 -3.89 19.20
CA PRO A 663 -6.29 -3.93 19.09
C PRO A 663 -6.99 -3.52 20.40
N VAL A 664 -6.41 -3.87 21.55
CA VAL A 664 -6.96 -3.49 22.87
C VAL A 664 -6.90 -1.97 23.08
N ALA A 665 -5.76 -1.35 22.76
CA ALA A 665 -5.60 0.10 22.86
C ALA A 665 -6.56 0.85 21.92
N ARG A 666 -6.71 0.36 20.68
CA ARG A 666 -7.69 0.92 19.72
C ARG A 666 -9.13 0.75 20.21
N LEU A 667 -9.49 -0.44 20.69
CA LEU A 667 -10.82 -0.72 21.21
C LEU A 667 -11.18 0.23 22.37
N TYR A 668 -10.23 0.46 23.27
CA TYR A 668 -10.41 1.42 24.35
C TYR A 668 -10.66 2.85 23.82
N GLY A 669 -9.86 3.30 22.84
CA GLY A 669 -10.05 4.60 22.18
C GLY A 669 -11.38 4.72 21.44
N ARG A 670 -11.84 3.66 20.79
CA ARG A 670 -13.14 3.59 20.09
C ARG A 670 -14.30 3.69 21.08
N PHE A 671 -14.28 2.90 22.13
CA PHE A 671 -15.34 2.85 23.14
C PHE A 671 -15.52 4.16 23.87
N THR A 672 -14.43 4.77 24.30
CA THR A 672 -14.46 6.06 24.99
C THR A 672 -14.98 7.21 24.12
N ASN A 673 -15.03 7.03 22.79
CA ASN A 673 -15.52 8.03 21.83
C ASN A 673 -16.77 7.55 21.05
N GLY A 674 -17.52 6.56 21.60
CA GLY A 674 -18.84 6.17 21.10
C GLY A 674 -18.87 5.23 19.91
N LEU A 675 -17.71 4.72 19.42
CA LEU A 675 -17.66 3.73 18.38
C LEU A 675 -17.80 2.32 18.98
N THR A 676 -19.02 1.97 19.35
CA THR A 676 -19.37 0.66 19.93
C THR A 676 -20.01 -0.26 18.87
N PRO A 677 -19.91 -1.60 19.01
CA PRO A 677 -20.61 -2.54 18.10
C PRO A 677 -22.13 -2.37 18.08
N TRP A 678 -22.70 -1.88 19.18
CA TRP A 678 -24.15 -1.65 19.34
C TRP A 678 -24.59 -0.20 19.07
N ARG A 679 -23.69 0.66 18.57
CA ARG A 679 -24.02 2.04 18.21
C ARG A 679 -25.11 2.11 17.14
N LYS A 680 -25.93 3.15 17.23
CA LYS A 680 -27.00 3.45 16.25
C LYS A 680 -26.61 4.72 15.47
N ARG A 681 -26.82 4.71 14.19
CA ARG A 681 -26.61 5.83 13.28
C ARG A 681 -27.90 6.16 12.54
N GLY A 682 -28.13 7.45 12.28
CA GLY A 682 -29.32 7.96 11.57
C GLY A 682 -30.24 8.79 12.44
N ALA A 683 -31.42 9.16 11.89
CA ALA A 683 -32.45 9.86 12.61
C ALA A 683 -32.93 9.05 13.83
N GLY A 684 -33.17 9.72 14.95
CA GLY A 684 -33.68 9.10 16.17
C GLY A 684 -34.99 8.33 15.95
N LEU A 685 -35.33 7.46 16.90
CA LEU A 685 -36.58 6.69 16.87
C LEU A 685 -37.77 7.65 16.84
N HIS A 686 -38.42 7.76 15.67
CA HIS A 686 -39.81 8.27 15.67
C HIS A 686 -40.76 7.12 16.04
N THR A 687 -41.68 7.40 16.96
CA THR A 687 -42.60 6.43 17.55
C THR A 687 -43.52 5.69 16.57
N LYS A 688 -43.55 6.08 15.27
CA LYS A 688 -44.45 5.53 14.27
C LYS A 688 -44.12 4.10 13.81
N PHE A 689 -42.89 3.59 14.08
CA PHE A 689 -42.41 2.30 13.55
C PHE A 689 -41.86 1.33 14.59
N LEU A 690 -42.39 1.34 15.80
CA LEU A 690 -41.94 0.51 16.92
C LEU A 690 -42.08 -1.00 16.68
N PHE A 691 -43.00 -1.41 15.78
CA PHE A 691 -43.27 -2.82 15.51
C PHE A 691 -43.42 -3.09 14.01
N VAL A 692 -42.29 -3.39 13.31
CA VAL A 692 -42.38 -3.73 11.88
C VAL A 692 -41.58 -4.97 11.54
N THR A 693 -42.32 -6.04 11.26
CA THR A 693 -41.78 -7.33 10.78
C THR A 693 -42.00 -7.54 9.26
N GLY A 694 -42.66 -6.62 8.55
CA GLY A 694 -43.07 -6.80 7.15
C GLY A 694 -42.55 -5.74 6.19
N SER A 695 -42.78 -5.95 4.90
CA SER A 695 -42.51 -4.99 3.83
C SER A 695 -43.43 -3.79 3.94
N ARG A 696 -42.90 -2.58 3.71
CA ARG A 696 -43.65 -1.33 3.66
C ARG A 696 -43.45 -0.66 2.30
N VAL A 697 -44.52 0.02 1.82
CA VAL A 697 -44.49 0.81 0.61
C VAL A 697 -44.81 2.26 1.00
N PHE A 698 -43.89 3.15 0.66
CA PHE A 698 -44.10 4.60 0.75
C PHE A 698 -44.40 5.10 -0.65
N SER A 699 -45.25 6.08 -0.79
CA SER A 699 -45.62 6.65 -2.07
C SER A 699 -45.56 8.17 -2.03
N TYR A 700 -45.17 8.77 -3.15
CA TYR A 700 -45.04 10.19 -3.31
C TYR A 700 -45.48 10.59 -4.72
N TRP A 701 -46.23 11.67 -4.86
CA TRP A 701 -46.64 12.26 -6.13
C TRP A 701 -45.77 13.47 -6.46
N SER A 702 -45.13 13.46 -7.65
CA SER A 702 -44.38 14.59 -8.22
C SER A 702 -45.09 15.22 -9.41
N GLU A 703 -45.08 16.51 -9.49
CA GLU A 703 -45.54 17.28 -10.63
C GLU A 703 -44.43 17.51 -11.67
N THR A 704 -43.21 17.14 -11.35
CA THR A 704 -42.01 17.29 -12.20
C THR A 704 -41.41 15.94 -12.52
N TRP A 705 -41.12 15.73 -13.81
CA TRP A 705 -40.48 14.56 -14.31
C TRP A 705 -39.00 14.56 -13.96
N ARG A 706 -38.49 13.41 -13.48
CA ARG A 706 -37.07 13.16 -13.28
C ARG A 706 -36.76 11.71 -13.58
N SER A 707 -35.55 11.41 -13.99
CA SER A 707 -35.12 10.03 -14.19
C SER A 707 -35.09 9.22 -12.87
N THR A 708 -35.31 7.91 -12.96
CA THR A 708 -35.22 7.03 -11.80
C THR A 708 -33.87 7.16 -11.07
N GLU A 709 -32.80 7.39 -11.84
CA GLU A 709 -31.45 7.59 -11.30
C GLU A 709 -31.32 8.89 -10.49
N GLU A 710 -31.95 9.96 -10.94
CA GLU A 710 -31.99 11.23 -10.20
C GLU A 710 -32.75 11.08 -8.90
N TRP A 711 -33.90 10.41 -8.91
CA TRP A 711 -34.67 10.12 -7.69
C TRP A 711 -33.87 9.28 -6.68
N LEU A 712 -33.18 8.23 -7.15
CA LEU A 712 -32.33 7.40 -6.30
C LEU A 712 -31.14 8.18 -5.75
N THR A 713 -30.53 9.08 -6.55
CA THR A 713 -29.44 9.95 -6.11
C THR A 713 -29.92 10.94 -5.03
N MET A 714 -31.09 11.51 -5.15
CA MET A 714 -31.68 12.39 -4.11
C MET A 714 -31.96 11.62 -2.81
N ILE A 715 -32.51 10.40 -2.91
CA ILE A 715 -32.72 9.54 -1.74
C ILE A 715 -31.38 9.20 -1.07
N GLU A 716 -30.35 8.88 -1.86
CA GLU A 716 -29.00 8.64 -1.38
C GLU A 716 -28.44 9.86 -0.63
N GLN A 717 -28.49 11.03 -1.22
CA GLN A 717 -28.02 12.27 -0.60
C GLN A 717 -28.75 12.56 0.72
N ASN A 718 -30.06 12.38 0.77
CA ASN A 718 -30.84 12.53 1.98
C ASN A 718 -30.45 11.51 3.08
N LEU A 719 -30.16 10.28 2.68
CA LEU A 719 -29.67 9.24 3.60
C LEU A 719 -28.26 9.57 4.13
N LEU A 720 -27.37 10.08 3.29
CA LEU A 720 -26.02 10.51 3.67
C LEU A 720 -26.10 11.71 4.62
N ALA A 721 -26.98 12.68 4.36
CA ALA A 721 -27.24 13.81 5.25
C ALA A 721 -27.76 13.37 6.65
N LEU A 722 -28.44 12.22 6.73
CA LEU A 722 -28.81 11.57 8.00
C LEU A 722 -27.66 10.76 8.63
N ARG A 723 -26.47 10.78 8.06
CA ARG A 723 -25.30 9.99 8.49
C ARG A 723 -25.60 8.49 8.59
N THR A 724 -26.40 7.98 7.65
CA THR A 724 -26.73 6.56 7.60
C THR A 724 -25.72 5.81 6.76
N ARG A 725 -25.53 4.53 7.08
CA ARG A 725 -24.71 3.64 6.29
C ARG A 725 -25.52 3.03 5.17
N ILE A 726 -25.18 3.36 3.94
CA ILE A 726 -25.86 2.88 2.72
C ILE A 726 -24.95 1.93 1.92
N LYS A 727 -25.58 1.08 1.12
CA LYS A 727 -24.95 0.32 0.04
C LYS A 727 -25.89 0.41 -1.17
N LYS A 728 -25.33 0.74 -2.34
CA LYS A 728 -26.06 0.65 -3.61
C LYS A 728 -26.20 -0.81 -4.03
N GLY A 729 -27.29 -1.13 -4.70
CA GLY A 729 -27.48 -2.43 -5.33
C GLY A 729 -26.48 -2.62 -6.47
N ASP A 730 -26.10 -3.86 -6.71
CA ASP A 730 -25.30 -4.28 -7.85
C ASP A 730 -26.20 -4.71 -9.01
N VAL A 731 -25.64 -4.86 -10.20
CA VAL A 731 -26.36 -5.26 -11.44
C VAL A 731 -27.12 -6.59 -11.32
N PHE A 732 -26.76 -7.42 -10.36
CA PHE A 732 -27.46 -8.69 -10.04
C PHE A 732 -28.40 -8.60 -8.84
N ASP A 733 -28.48 -7.44 -8.16
CA ASP A 733 -29.32 -7.27 -6.98
C ASP A 733 -30.75 -6.85 -7.39
N ASN A 734 -31.73 -7.33 -6.67
CA ASN A 734 -33.16 -6.96 -6.85
C ASN A 734 -33.61 -5.88 -5.85
N TRP A 735 -32.74 -4.95 -5.52
CA TRP A 735 -32.95 -3.81 -4.64
C TRP A 735 -31.97 -2.69 -5.03
N ASP A 736 -32.35 -1.44 -4.81
CA ASP A 736 -31.57 -0.26 -5.22
C ASP A 736 -30.66 0.23 -4.11
N ILE A 737 -31.21 0.43 -2.90
CA ILE A 737 -30.44 0.94 -1.75
C ILE A 737 -30.68 0.05 -0.52
N GLN A 738 -29.59 -0.26 0.16
CA GLN A 738 -29.60 -0.95 1.45
C GLN A 738 -29.08 -0.01 2.54
N VAL A 739 -29.90 0.18 3.58
CA VAL A 739 -29.55 0.95 4.78
C VAL A 739 -29.20 0.02 5.92
N LYS A 740 -28.08 0.26 6.61
CA LYS A 740 -27.64 -0.45 7.80
C LYS A 740 -27.59 0.50 8.98
N THR A 741 -28.21 0.12 10.10
CA THR A 741 -28.26 0.94 11.31
C THR A 741 -27.60 0.29 12.54
N GLY A 742 -26.98 -0.86 12.37
CA GLY A 742 -26.28 -1.57 13.44
C GLY A 742 -25.83 -2.96 12.99
N LEU A 743 -25.47 -3.82 13.96
CA LEU A 743 -24.94 -5.16 13.72
C LEU A 743 -25.99 -6.13 13.17
N PHE A 744 -27.24 -6.02 13.66
CA PHE A 744 -28.24 -7.07 13.54
C PHE A 744 -29.21 -6.90 12.38
N ALA A 745 -29.54 -5.64 12.00
CA ALA A 745 -30.58 -5.34 11.04
C ALA A 745 -30.11 -4.42 9.91
N LYS A 746 -30.69 -4.66 8.74
CA LYS A 746 -30.57 -3.82 7.55
C LYS A 746 -31.92 -3.76 6.85
N SER A 747 -32.19 -2.69 6.15
CA SER A 747 -33.39 -2.55 5.32
C SER A 747 -32.97 -2.31 3.88
N ARG A 748 -33.67 -2.94 2.94
CA ARG A 748 -33.49 -2.76 1.51
C ARG A 748 -34.70 -2.07 0.94
N CYS A 749 -34.50 -1.18 -0.02
CA CYS A 749 -35.58 -0.56 -0.75
C CYS A 749 -35.46 -0.80 -2.26
N LEU A 750 -36.60 -0.74 -2.91
CA LEU A 750 -36.75 -0.79 -4.36
C LEU A 750 -37.67 0.36 -4.75
N LEU A 751 -37.24 1.22 -5.67
CA LEU A 751 -37.98 2.34 -6.21
C LEU A 751 -38.68 1.92 -7.50
N THR A 752 -39.90 2.37 -7.67
CA THR A 752 -40.63 2.29 -8.95
C THR A 752 -41.25 3.66 -9.22
N VAL A 753 -41.10 4.15 -10.43
CA VAL A 753 -41.65 5.39 -10.89
C VAL A 753 -42.73 5.07 -11.91
N GLU A 754 -43.99 5.54 -11.68
CA GLU A 754 -45.10 5.39 -12.58
C GLU A 754 -45.32 6.75 -13.26
N GLU A 755 -45.27 6.79 -14.60
CA GLU A 755 -45.51 7.99 -15.39
C GLU A 755 -47.00 8.18 -15.63
N HIS A 756 -47.56 9.34 -15.26
CA HIS A 756 -48.96 9.65 -15.39
C HIS A 756 -49.27 10.70 -16.48
N GLY A 757 -48.29 10.98 -17.34
CA GLY A 757 -48.42 11.97 -18.43
C GLY A 757 -48.22 13.42 -17.98
N ALA A 758 -48.00 14.32 -18.92
CA ALA A 758 -47.73 15.73 -18.68
C ALA A 758 -46.59 16.02 -17.68
N GLY A 759 -45.56 15.13 -17.62
CA GLY A 759 -44.44 15.25 -16.72
C GLY A 759 -44.71 14.88 -15.24
N LYS A 760 -45.87 14.27 -14.97
CA LYS A 760 -46.27 13.87 -13.61
C LYS A 760 -45.88 12.43 -13.31
N GLU A 761 -45.39 12.19 -12.10
CA GLU A 761 -44.89 10.90 -11.68
C GLU A 761 -45.44 10.45 -10.32
N TYR A 762 -45.68 9.16 -10.20
CA TYR A 762 -46.04 8.55 -8.92
C TYR A 762 -44.97 7.58 -8.47
N LEU A 763 -44.18 7.98 -7.48
CA LEU A 763 -43.07 7.20 -6.92
C LEU A 763 -43.61 6.23 -5.89
N LYS A 764 -43.13 4.99 -5.94
CA LYS A 764 -43.38 3.95 -4.90
C LYS A 764 -42.04 3.38 -4.42
N LEU A 765 -41.74 3.57 -3.14
CA LEU A 765 -40.56 3.01 -2.48
C LEU A 765 -40.96 1.84 -1.61
N LYS A 766 -40.64 0.62 -2.06
CA LYS A 766 -40.91 -0.62 -1.34
C LYS A 766 -39.70 -0.91 -0.42
N CYS A 767 -39.91 -0.84 0.90
CA CYS A 767 -38.88 -1.11 1.89
C CYS A 767 -39.14 -2.45 2.60
N ARG A 768 -38.11 -3.28 2.75
CA ARG A 768 -38.20 -4.55 3.47
C ARG A 768 -37.01 -4.70 4.44
N PRO A 769 -37.26 -5.14 5.70
CA PRO A 769 -36.18 -5.49 6.61
C PRO A 769 -35.49 -6.78 6.17
N VAL A 770 -34.19 -6.87 6.39
CA VAL A 770 -33.40 -8.08 6.14
C VAL A 770 -32.52 -8.31 7.37
N PHE A 771 -32.69 -9.47 7.99
CA PHE A 771 -31.98 -9.84 9.20
C PHE A 771 -30.70 -10.62 8.86
N SER A 772 -29.63 -10.42 9.64
CA SER A 772 -28.44 -11.26 9.59
C SER A 772 -28.67 -12.55 10.38
N VAL A 773 -27.96 -13.62 10.05
CA VAL A 773 -28.02 -14.87 10.82
C VAL A 773 -27.69 -14.63 12.30
N VAL A 774 -26.73 -13.76 12.57
CA VAL A 774 -26.32 -13.39 13.93
C VAL A 774 -27.45 -12.71 14.73
N ALA A 775 -28.39 -12.02 14.05
CA ALA A 775 -29.51 -11.35 14.68
C ALA A 775 -30.47 -12.32 15.39
N PHE A 776 -30.57 -13.54 14.90
CA PHE A 776 -31.40 -14.59 15.52
C PHE A 776 -30.60 -15.56 16.35
N PHE A 777 -29.41 -15.96 15.85
CA PHE A 777 -28.61 -16.97 16.52
C PHE A 777 -28.12 -16.53 17.90
N LEU A 778 -27.67 -15.28 18.04
CA LEU A 778 -27.09 -14.83 19.30
C LEU A 778 -28.13 -14.65 20.42
N PRO A 779 -29.28 -13.97 20.21
CA PRO A 779 -30.36 -13.93 21.19
C PRO A 779 -30.91 -15.33 21.53
N ALA A 780 -31.09 -16.18 20.50
CA ALA A 780 -31.56 -17.53 20.69
C ALA A 780 -30.61 -18.38 21.56
N ALA A 781 -29.31 -18.28 21.34
CA ALA A 781 -28.33 -18.99 22.15
C ALA A 781 -28.38 -18.60 23.62
N PHE A 782 -28.46 -17.29 23.93
CA PHE A 782 -28.62 -16.83 25.31
C PHE A 782 -29.93 -17.21 25.95
N LEU A 783 -31.06 -17.17 25.20
CA LEU A 783 -32.38 -17.60 25.71
C LEU A 783 -32.39 -19.12 25.92
N THR A 784 -31.77 -19.89 25.02
CA THR A 784 -31.67 -21.37 25.20
C THR A 784 -30.84 -21.69 26.44
N LEU A 785 -29.71 -21.01 26.66
CA LEU A 785 -28.92 -21.16 27.89
C LEU A 785 -29.76 -20.85 29.14
N SER A 786 -30.56 -19.77 29.06
CA SER A 786 -31.48 -19.40 30.15
C SER A 786 -32.51 -20.47 30.47
N VAL A 787 -33.13 -21.04 29.42
CA VAL A 787 -34.10 -22.13 29.58
C VAL A 787 -33.44 -23.40 30.16
N LEU A 788 -32.28 -23.79 29.64
CA LEU A 788 -31.54 -24.96 30.15
C LEU A 788 -31.09 -24.77 31.60
N ALA A 789 -30.67 -23.56 31.99
CA ALA A 789 -30.33 -23.25 33.37
C ALA A 789 -31.60 -23.29 34.27
N GLY A 790 -32.77 -22.91 33.75
CA GLY A 790 -34.07 -22.98 34.44
C GLY A 790 -34.47 -24.41 34.78
N PHE A 791 -34.28 -25.37 33.87
CA PHE A 791 -34.49 -26.77 34.12
C PHE A 791 -33.63 -27.31 35.26
N GLN A 792 -32.46 -26.71 35.49
CA GLN A 792 -31.56 -27.09 36.56
C GLN A 792 -31.67 -26.14 37.78
N GLN A 793 -32.72 -25.34 37.88
CA GLN A 793 -33.02 -24.38 38.98
C GLN A 793 -31.93 -23.36 39.28
N GLN A 794 -31.10 -23.01 38.32
CA GLN A 794 -30.00 -22.06 38.48
C GLN A 794 -30.46 -20.63 38.19
N TRP A 795 -31.28 -20.06 39.05
CA TRP A 795 -32.04 -18.81 38.84
C TRP A 795 -31.14 -17.59 38.55
N ILE A 796 -29.93 -17.50 39.15
CA ILE A 796 -29.01 -16.41 38.88
C ILE A 796 -28.54 -16.47 37.39
N VAL A 797 -28.22 -17.63 36.91
CA VAL A 797 -27.81 -17.85 35.50
C VAL A 797 -28.97 -17.57 34.56
N VAL A 798 -30.20 -18.02 34.91
CA VAL A 798 -31.42 -17.68 34.17
C VAL A 798 -31.62 -16.20 34.05
N GLY A 799 -31.46 -15.46 35.15
CA GLY A 799 -31.60 -13.99 35.15
C GLY A 799 -30.58 -13.32 34.22
N ILE A 800 -29.32 -13.67 34.34
CA ILE A 800 -28.23 -13.02 33.56
C ILE A 800 -28.35 -13.37 32.10
N THR A 801 -28.46 -14.64 31.76
CA THR A 801 -28.53 -15.08 30.34
C THR A 801 -29.84 -14.69 29.67
N GLY A 802 -30.96 -14.77 30.42
CA GLY A 802 -32.27 -14.37 29.93
C GLY A 802 -32.37 -12.86 29.68
N LEU A 803 -31.83 -12.04 30.59
CA LEU A 803 -31.76 -10.60 30.42
C LEU A 803 -30.86 -10.24 29.22
N ALA A 804 -29.72 -10.89 29.07
CA ALA A 804 -28.81 -10.70 27.93
C ALA A 804 -29.52 -11.04 26.60
N GLY A 805 -30.23 -12.18 26.53
CA GLY A 805 -31.00 -12.58 25.36
C GLY A 805 -32.11 -11.59 25.00
N LEU A 806 -32.84 -11.10 26.00
CA LEU A 806 -33.89 -10.08 25.82
C LEU A 806 -33.33 -8.73 25.33
N ILE A 807 -32.23 -8.27 25.91
CA ILE A 807 -31.55 -7.03 25.47
C ILE A 807 -31.09 -7.15 24.02
N LEU A 808 -30.52 -8.29 23.64
CA LEU A 808 -30.08 -8.54 22.25
C LEU A 808 -31.29 -8.55 21.30
N LEU A 809 -32.38 -9.22 21.66
CA LEU A 809 -33.62 -9.26 20.87
C LEU A 809 -34.23 -7.84 20.71
N LEU A 810 -34.30 -7.08 21.78
CA LEU A 810 -34.75 -5.68 21.75
C LEU A 810 -33.89 -4.83 20.83
N ASN A 811 -32.58 -5.01 20.86
CA ASN A 811 -31.66 -4.32 19.94
C ASN A 811 -31.92 -4.67 18.46
N VAL A 812 -32.27 -5.90 18.13
CA VAL A 812 -32.66 -6.29 16.77
C VAL A 812 -33.89 -5.52 16.31
N PHE A 813 -34.93 -5.47 17.14
CA PHE A 813 -36.15 -4.72 16.83
C PHE A 813 -35.92 -3.23 16.67
N VAL A 814 -35.18 -2.62 17.60
CA VAL A 814 -34.88 -1.19 17.57
C VAL A 814 -34.01 -0.84 16.35
N ALA A 815 -33.02 -1.65 16.01
CA ALA A 815 -32.18 -1.44 14.82
C ALA A 815 -33.00 -1.54 13.52
N THR A 816 -33.95 -2.49 13.46
CA THR A 816 -34.85 -2.65 12.32
C THR A 816 -35.76 -1.43 12.15
N ALA A 817 -36.40 -1.01 13.24
CA ALA A 817 -37.25 0.17 13.24
C ALA A 817 -36.50 1.44 12.83
N THR A 818 -35.27 1.62 13.34
CA THR A 818 -34.42 2.76 12.96
C THR A 818 -34.04 2.73 11.47
N SER A 819 -33.72 1.56 10.91
CA SER A 819 -33.34 1.47 9.48
C SER A 819 -34.49 1.80 8.53
N LEU A 820 -35.72 1.35 8.87
CA LEU A 820 -36.93 1.69 8.10
C LEU A 820 -37.29 3.17 8.26
N ASN A 821 -37.12 3.71 9.46
CA ASN A 821 -37.40 5.12 9.72
C ASN A 821 -36.41 6.06 8.98
N ASN A 822 -35.14 5.67 8.82
CA ASN A 822 -34.19 6.43 8.02
C ASN A 822 -34.59 6.46 6.54
N LEU A 823 -35.06 5.34 5.99
CA LEU A 823 -35.59 5.27 4.61
C LEU A 823 -36.83 6.15 4.45
N TYR A 824 -37.77 6.08 5.41
CA TYR A 824 -38.96 6.92 5.43
C TYR A 824 -38.59 8.40 5.51
N SER A 825 -37.68 8.77 6.39
CA SER A 825 -37.27 10.18 6.57
C SER A 825 -36.58 10.72 5.33
N ALA A 826 -35.70 9.92 4.68
CA ALA A 826 -35.04 10.32 3.44
C ALA A 826 -36.05 10.49 2.29
N PHE A 827 -37.02 9.61 2.17
CA PHE A 827 -38.10 9.69 1.19
C PHE A 827 -39.03 10.88 1.45
N ASN A 828 -39.35 11.16 2.69
CA ASN A 828 -40.19 12.29 3.09
C ASN A 828 -39.54 13.64 2.80
N ARG A 829 -38.22 13.74 2.91
CA ARG A 829 -37.48 14.96 2.55
C ARG A 829 -37.55 15.32 1.07
N LEU A 830 -37.82 14.34 0.18
CA LEU A 830 -38.11 14.64 -1.24
C LEU A 830 -39.35 15.51 -1.35
N ALA A 831 -40.40 15.20 -0.55
CA ALA A 831 -41.63 15.99 -0.49
C ALA A 831 -41.40 17.41 0.05
N GLU A 832 -40.56 17.58 1.03
CA GLU A 832 -40.22 18.87 1.63
C GLU A 832 -39.44 19.78 0.65
N MET A 833 -38.54 19.20 -0.16
CA MET A 833 -37.77 19.94 -1.14
C MET A 833 -38.63 20.51 -2.30
N GLU A 834 -39.70 19.80 -2.69
CA GLU A 834 -40.63 20.31 -3.72
C GLU A 834 -41.63 21.32 -3.19
N THR A 835 -41.99 21.29 -1.89
CA THR A 835 -42.88 22.29 -1.27
C THR A 835 -42.28 23.69 -1.20
N VAL A 836 -40.97 23.81 -1.17
CA VAL A 836 -40.25 25.09 -1.26
C VAL A 836 -40.47 25.71 -2.67
N ASN A 837 -40.82 24.91 -3.68
CA ASN A 837 -41.11 25.33 -5.05
C ASN A 837 -42.63 25.45 -5.40
N GLY A 838 -43.54 25.41 -4.42
CA GLY A 838 -44.91 25.87 -4.61
C GLY A 838 -46.01 24.81 -4.74
N SER A 839 -45.77 23.52 -4.53
CA SER A 839 -46.82 22.48 -4.58
C SER A 839 -47.01 21.78 -3.23
N LYS A 840 -48.28 21.54 -2.82
CA LYS A 840 -48.62 20.86 -1.56
C LYS A 840 -48.47 19.34 -1.71
N PRO A 841 -47.69 18.66 -0.94
CA PRO A 841 -47.49 17.20 -1.07
C PRO A 841 -48.56 16.41 -0.31
N LEU A 842 -48.96 15.30 -0.90
CA LEU A 842 -49.74 14.25 -0.25
C LEU A 842 -48.90 12.98 -0.09
N VAL A 843 -48.26 12.84 1.08
CA VAL A 843 -47.59 11.57 1.47
C VAL A 843 -48.62 10.70 2.19
N LYS A 844 -49.03 9.58 1.57
CA LYS A 844 -49.89 8.59 2.21
C LYS A 844 -49.12 7.32 2.55
N THR A 845 -49.21 6.89 3.80
CA THR A 845 -48.84 5.54 4.23
C THR A 845 -49.99 4.58 3.91
N ALA A 846 -49.80 3.66 2.96
CA ALA A 846 -50.81 2.70 2.60
C ALA A 846 -50.96 1.61 3.67
N GLY A 847 -51.93 1.80 4.51
CA GLY A 847 -52.49 0.72 5.37
C GLY A 847 -53.90 0.40 4.90
N LYS A 848 -54.03 -0.66 4.11
CA LYS A 848 -55.14 -1.43 3.57
C LYS A 848 -55.22 -1.39 2.00
N PRO A 849 -55.55 -2.50 1.37
CA PRO A 849 -55.64 -2.56 -0.09
C PRO A 849 -56.75 -1.66 -0.61
N VAL A 850 -56.43 -0.74 -1.49
CA VAL A 850 -57.43 0.08 -2.21
C VAL A 850 -58.14 -0.83 -3.19
N LYS A 851 -59.48 -0.91 -3.11
CA LYS A 851 -60.37 -1.50 -4.12
C LYS A 851 -60.09 -0.85 -5.48
N SER A 852 -59.90 -1.69 -6.48
CA SER A 852 -59.77 -1.29 -7.87
C SER A 852 -60.93 -0.37 -8.34
N ILE A 853 -60.56 0.81 -8.84
CA ILE A 853 -61.49 1.68 -9.62
C ILE A 853 -61.58 1.08 -11.04
N PRO A 854 -62.78 0.85 -11.58
CA PRO A 854 -62.88 0.29 -12.92
C PRO A 854 -62.48 1.36 -13.96
N LEU A 855 -61.58 0.96 -14.85
CA LEU A 855 -61.22 1.72 -16.06
C LEU A 855 -62.37 1.58 -17.08
N ASN A 856 -63.19 2.58 -17.18
CA ASN A 856 -64.12 2.72 -18.29
C ASN A 856 -63.47 3.53 -19.42
N GLY A 857 -63.29 2.85 -20.52
CA GLY A 857 -63.38 3.38 -21.86
C GLY A 857 -62.27 4.26 -22.40
N VAL A 858 -61.19 3.63 -22.91
CA VAL A 858 -60.42 4.22 -24.02
C VAL A 858 -60.22 3.15 -25.11
N VAL A 859 -60.90 3.41 -26.24
CA VAL A 859 -60.80 2.62 -27.46
C VAL A 859 -59.42 2.80 -28.11
N LEU A 860 -58.64 1.73 -28.12
CA LEU A 860 -57.38 1.65 -28.86
C LEU A 860 -57.67 1.43 -30.36
N LYS A 861 -57.45 2.47 -31.18
CA LYS A 861 -57.25 2.33 -32.62
C LYS A 861 -55.93 1.67 -32.94
N LYS A 862 -56.03 0.48 -33.60
CA LYS A 862 -54.88 -0.23 -34.19
C LYS A 862 -54.09 0.69 -35.15
N LYS A 863 -52.76 0.83 -34.97
CA LYS A 863 -51.85 1.24 -36.06
C LYS A 863 -50.58 0.38 -36.06
N LYS A 864 -50.45 -0.29 -37.20
CA LYS A 864 -49.31 -0.80 -37.97
C LYS A 864 -47.99 -1.09 -37.28
N LYS A 865 -47.59 -2.35 -37.52
CA LYS A 865 -46.21 -2.87 -37.38
C LYS A 865 -45.20 -2.01 -38.19
N ILE A 866 -44.11 -1.60 -37.53
CA ILE A 866 -42.87 -1.22 -38.19
C ILE A 866 -41.82 -2.22 -37.74
N ALA A 867 -41.20 -2.92 -38.70
CA ALA A 867 -40.04 -3.76 -38.50
C ALA A 867 -38.81 -2.87 -38.38
N ILE A 868 -38.00 -3.09 -37.37
CA ILE A 868 -36.64 -2.54 -37.29
C ILE A 868 -35.66 -3.71 -37.49
N THR A 869 -34.93 -3.61 -38.62
CA THR A 869 -33.75 -4.43 -38.89
C THR A 869 -32.56 -3.93 -38.05
N VAL A 870 -31.85 -4.86 -37.47
CA VAL A 870 -30.58 -4.64 -36.77
C VAL A 870 -29.45 -4.78 -37.79
N GLU A 871 -28.61 -3.78 -37.93
CA GLU A 871 -27.19 -3.91 -38.33
C GLU A 871 -26.30 -3.74 -37.09
#